data_351bda4a5f1958aa47f7f1bc8db60dc9
#
_entry.id   351bda4a5f1958aa47f7f1bc8db60dc9
#
_cell.length_a   1.000
_cell.length_b   1.000
_cell.length_c   1.000
_cell.angle_alpha   90.00
_cell.angle_beta   90.00
_cell.angle_gamma   90.00
#
_symmetry.space_group_name_H-M   'P 1'
#
loop_
_entity.id
_entity.type
_entity.pdbx_description
1 polymer ?
#
loop_
_entity_poly.entity_id
_entity_poly.type
_entity_poly.pdbx_seq_one_letter_code
_entity_poly.pdbx_strand_id
1 'polypeptide(L)'
;LLRGILSGTRLDLARLLVGSEGTLALFTEATLYTMAIPEHRSAALLLFGSLDQAISATQRILPMDPSACDLLDRRLLSLGRQADSRFRDMISPEAEAGLVVEFTAVSARDAMLRLQDLQLLLRSEQIDFRCSRTAVDYDDVELLWRLPAQIVSVLASLRGDSRPLPFVEDVAVPPDQLAEFLVRAQRVFQKHEVTATLYAHAASGQLHFRPILPVPSRGDATLLMNIATDLYSEVARVQGTISGEHGDGISRTPWISRQYGPLVSVFRNVKKLLDPLNLMNPDKIITSDPQPLTAFLRETRLHQAAPESVPTLLPVMQFAWQPQAAADAAVRCNGCGSCRVPLPTERMCPFVDQSPSEDFTPRAKANLLRRALCADAPTDLLQSESIKPVIESCFNCRQCEIDCPSEVNIPHIVLEARAQFVRAHGLTRTQWLLSRVHSWGKLASRFAWLVNPLLRYRATRQLLQRFTGIAAERRLPAFATRPFMETLRVRREDNSGAPGSSRPTVVYFVDYFANHHDPELAEAFVRVLEHNGFRVYIPREQTISGMNMVSAADLPSAREVALKNLRELIEPARERYPILCTEPSAALCLTREYPALIGSEEAQVVAAQAQDAGSFLLDLHRRGLLKKDFTPLPMKVAWHTPCHIRALSREAAMPQLLRLIPQLEITEFEKGCTGMAGTFGLAAENFSTSLRIGSDVIRTMQTIDAVAGTTDCSACRMQMEQQATIPTIHPIKLLAFAYGLMPRLEQRFRNQPAGLSLS
;
A
#
# COMPACT_ATOMS: atom_id res chain seq x y z
N LEU A 1 -33.33 21.42 -18.89
CA LEU A 1 -31.95 21.53 -19.40
C LEU A 1 -31.45 22.96 -19.48
N LEU A 2 -32.30 23.94 -19.82
CA LEU A 2 -31.87 25.33 -19.90
C LEU A 2 -32.01 26.10 -18.57
N ARG A 3 -32.61 25.49 -17.54
CA ARG A 3 -32.82 26.13 -16.24
C ARG A 3 -31.47 26.34 -15.56
N GLY A 4 -31.02 27.59 -15.46
CA GLY A 4 -29.74 28.00 -14.90
C GLY A 4 -28.59 28.16 -15.92
N ILE A 5 -28.70 27.66 -17.15
CA ILE A 5 -27.75 27.94 -18.24
C ILE A 5 -28.14 29.26 -18.94
N LEU A 6 -29.43 29.48 -19.15
CA LEU A 6 -29.96 30.71 -19.74
C LEU A 6 -30.81 31.46 -18.72
N SER A 7 -30.45 32.70 -18.40
CA SER A 7 -31.19 33.62 -17.55
C SER A 7 -31.40 34.92 -18.30
N GLY A 8 -32.60 35.11 -18.84
CA GLY A 8 -32.90 36.21 -19.76
C GLY A 8 -32.03 36.13 -21.02
N THR A 9 -31.19 37.12 -21.24
CA THR A 9 -30.22 37.16 -22.36
C THR A 9 -28.82 36.66 -21.97
N ARG A 10 -28.62 36.29 -20.73
CA ARG A 10 -27.29 35.84 -20.22
C ARG A 10 -27.15 34.33 -20.33
N LEU A 11 -26.14 33.89 -21.04
CA LEU A 11 -25.75 32.47 -21.15
C LEU A 11 -24.62 32.15 -20.14
N ASP A 12 -24.83 31.17 -19.29
CA ASP A 12 -23.81 30.65 -18.36
C ASP A 12 -23.10 29.44 -19.01
N LEU A 13 -21.99 29.71 -19.69
CA LEU A 13 -21.21 28.69 -20.38
C LEU A 13 -20.55 27.73 -19.39
N ALA A 14 -20.21 28.14 -18.17
CA ALA A 14 -19.63 27.27 -17.18
C ALA A 14 -20.59 26.12 -16.83
N ARG A 15 -21.86 26.40 -16.65
CA ARG A 15 -22.89 25.37 -16.41
C ARG A 15 -23.14 24.44 -17.62
N LEU A 16 -22.91 24.92 -18.83
CA LEU A 16 -22.97 24.08 -20.03
C LEU A 16 -21.80 23.13 -20.11
N LEU A 17 -20.62 23.60 -19.69
CA LEU A 17 -19.36 22.83 -19.81
C LEU A 17 -19.14 21.87 -18.64
N VAL A 18 -19.70 22.16 -17.44
CA VAL A 18 -19.65 21.24 -16.30
C VAL A 18 -20.34 19.93 -16.64
N GLY A 19 -19.67 18.80 -16.41
CA GLY A 19 -20.19 17.46 -16.75
C GLY A 19 -20.06 17.09 -18.23
N SER A 20 -19.38 17.89 -19.06
CA SER A 20 -19.19 17.58 -20.49
C SER A 20 -18.21 16.45 -20.78
N GLU A 21 -17.55 15.90 -19.76
CA GLU A 21 -16.65 14.73 -19.86
C GLU A 21 -15.52 14.90 -20.90
N GLY A 22 -15.02 16.13 -21.07
CA GLY A 22 -13.99 16.43 -22.05
C GLY A 22 -14.44 16.38 -23.51
N THR A 23 -15.77 16.34 -23.78
CA THR A 23 -16.31 16.28 -25.15
C THR A 23 -16.45 17.61 -25.82
N LEU A 24 -16.43 18.73 -25.08
CA LEU A 24 -16.76 20.09 -25.59
C LEU A 24 -15.56 21.05 -25.54
N ALA A 25 -14.68 20.94 -24.53
CA ALA A 25 -13.58 21.88 -24.33
C ALA A 25 -12.44 21.24 -23.51
N LEU A 26 -11.25 21.85 -23.60
CA LEU A 26 -10.13 21.65 -22.69
C LEU A 26 -10.13 22.78 -21.67
N PHE A 27 -10.16 22.45 -20.37
CA PHE A 27 -10.11 23.44 -19.29
C PHE A 27 -8.66 23.68 -18.89
N THR A 28 -8.20 24.91 -19.03
CA THR A 28 -6.84 25.31 -18.64
C THR A 28 -6.83 25.98 -17.26
N GLU A 29 -7.97 26.56 -16.85
CA GLU A 29 -8.11 27.23 -15.57
C GLU A 29 -9.57 27.12 -15.09
N ALA A 30 -9.77 26.98 -13.78
CA ALA A 30 -11.09 26.98 -13.16
C ALA A 30 -11.08 27.80 -11.86
N THR A 31 -12.12 28.62 -11.67
CA THR A 31 -12.40 29.31 -10.41
C THR A 31 -13.55 28.60 -9.72
N LEU A 32 -13.31 28.10 -8.51
CA LEU A 32 -14.29 27.35 -7.72
C LEU A 32 -14.73 28.13 -6.49
N TYR A 33 -16.01 27.98 -6.12
CA TYR A 33 -16.47 28.39 -4.81
C TYR A 33 -15.94 27.39 -3.76
N THR A 34 -15.53 27.91 -2.61
CA THR A 34 -15.13 27.09 -1.47
C THR A 34 -16.22 27.15 -0.39
N MET A 35 -16.33 26.07 0.38
CA MET A 35 -17.14 26.04 1.60
C MET A 35 -16.21 25.97 2.81
N ALA A 36 -16.64 26.55 3.94
CA ALA A 36 -15.95 26.37 5.21
C ALA A 36 -16.01 24.89 5.62
N ILE A 37 -14.90 24.35 6.11
CA ILE A 37 -14.90 23.02 6.69
C ILE A 37 -15.72 23.08 7.98
N PRO A 38 -16.71 22.19 8.19
CA PRO A 38 -17.48 22.15 9.41
C PRO A 38 -16.58 21.93 10.62
N GLU A 39 -16.72 22.75 11.66
CA GLU A 39 -15.93 22.64 12.87
C GLU A 39 -16.30 21.37 13.67
N HIS A 40 -17.57 21.00 13.62
CA HIS A 40 -18.09 19.81 14.31
C HIS A 40 -18.89 18.93 13.35
N ARG A 41 -18.64 17.64 13.44
CA ARG A 41 -19.39 16.59 12.74
C ARG A 41 -19.85 15.55 13.75
N SER A 42 -20.99 14.95 13.50
CA SER A 42 -21.45 13.79 14.27
C SER A 42 -21.97 12.71 13.33
N ALA A 43 -21.74 11.45 13.67
CA ALA A 43 -22.22 10.33 12.86
C ALA A 43 -22.83 9.22 13.73
N ALA A 44 -23.73 8.43 13.14
CA ALA A 44 -24.30 7.25 13.74
C ALA A 44 -24.32 6.07 12.75
N LEU A 45 -24.02 4.87 13.25
CA LEU A 45 -24.27 3.61 12.56
C LEU A 45 -25.54 3.00 13.09
N LEU A 46 -26.58 2.95 12.26
CA LEU A 46 -27.89 2.37 12.56
C LEU A 46 -28.02 1.03 11.81
N LEU A 47 -28.44 -0.01 12.52
CA LEU A 47 -28.64 -1.36 11.94
C LEU A 47 -30.12 -1.73 11.96
N PHE A 48 -30.58 -2.40 10.92
CA PHE A 48 -31.97 -2.76 10.68
C PHE A 48 -32.13 -4.25 10.39
N GLY A 49 -33.28 -4.80 10.78
CA GLY A 49 -33.67 -6.18 10.49
C GLY A 49 -34.21 -6.41 9.09
N SER A 50 -34.44 -5.33 8.30
CA SER A 50 -34.79 -5.40 6.87
C SER A 50 -34.36 -4.17 6.09
N LEU A 51 -34.20 -4.33 4.79
CA LEU A 51 -33.89 -3.22 3.89
C LEU A 51 -35.04 -2.19 3.85
N ASP A 52 -36.29 -2.64 3.92
CA ASP A 52 -37.48 -1.77 3.91
C ASP A 52 -37.51 -0.84 5.12
N GLN A 53 -37.13 -1.33 6.30
CA GLN A 53 -37.00 -0.50 7.51
C GLN A 53 -35.91 0.58 7.35
N ALA A 54 -34.77 0.24 6.77
CA ALA A 54 -33.69 1.20 6.51
C ALA A 54 -34.13 2.30 5.53
N ILE A 55 -34.87 1.93 4.48
CA ILE A 55 -35.40 2.88 3.51
C ILE A 55 -36.46 3.79 4.15
N SER A 56 -37.38 3.21 4.93
CA SER A 56 -38.37 3.99 5.67
C SER A 56 -37.71 4.97 6.65
N ALA A 57 -36.66 4.52 7.36
CA ALA A 57 -35.85 5.40 8.21
C ALA A 57 -35.21 6.54 7.40
N THR A 58 -34.63 6.27 6.23
CA THR A 58 -34.05 7.28 5.37
C THR A 58 -35.06 8.38 5.04
N GLN A 59 -36.27 8.03 4.63
CA GLN A 59 -37.32 9.02 4.29
C GLN A 59 -37.70 9.91 5.48
N ARG A 60 -37.66 9.37 6.71
CA ARG A 60 -37.93 10.14 7.95
C ARG A 60 -36.74 11.01 8.36
N ILE A 61 -35.51 10.60 8.01
CA ILE A 61 -34.29 11.34 8.31
C ILE A 61 -34.10 12.53 7.38
N LEU A 62 -34.52 12.45 6.12
CA LEU A 62 -34.34 13.53 5.13
C LEU A 62 -34.74 14.92 5.61
N PRO A 63 -35.91 15.12 6.27
CA PRO A 63 -36.29 16.46 6.77
C PRO A 63 -35.36 17.02 7.86
N MET A 64 -34.49 16.20 8.46
CA MET A 64 -33.47 16.64 9.41
C MET A 64 -32.25 17.26 8.75
N ASP A 65 -32.19 17.27 7.42
CA ASP A 65 -31.07 17.79 6.62
C ASP A 65 -29.71 17.16 7.02
N PRO A 66 -29.56 15.82 6.88
CA PRO A 66 -28.29 15.17 7.15
C PRO A 66 -27.25 15.58 6.11
N SER A 67 -25.99 15.76 6.54
CA SER A 67 -24.88 15.99 5.61
C SER A 67 -24.54 14.75 4.78
N ALA A 68 -24.85 13.55 5.29
CA ALA A 68 -24.82 12.29 4.56
C ALA A 68 -25.77 11.26 5.19
N CYS A 69 -26.28 10.34 4.34
CA CYS A 69 -27.06 9.19 4.77
C CYS A 69 -26.83 8.04 3.78
N ASP A 70 -25.92 7.15 4.14
CA ASP A 70 -25.44 6.09 3.27
C ASP A 70 -25.98 4.72 3.71
N LEU A 71 -26.57 4.02 2.76
CA LEU A 71 -27.17 2.71 2.95
C LEU A 71 -26.24 1.57 2.51
N LEU A 72 -26.11 0.56 3.35
CA LEU A 72 -25.36 -0.66 3.10
C LEU A 72 -26.28 -1.87 3.24
N ASP A 73 -26.25 -2.78 2.26
CA ASP A 73 -26.96 -4.04 2.35
C ASP A 73 -26.26 -5.06 3.27
N ARG A 74 -26.95 -6.15 3.59
CA ARG A 74 -26.44 -7.27 4.41
C ARG A 74 -25.07 -7.78 3.96
N ARG A 75 -24.87 -7.93 2.64
CA ARG A 75 -23.62 -8.48 2.11
C ARG A 75 -22.44 -7.54 2.36
N LEU A 76 -22.65 -6.26 2.16
CA LEU A 76 -21.64 -5.24 2.43
C LEU A 76 -21.31 -5.14 3.92
N LEU A 77 -22.32 -5.22 4.79
CA LEU A 77 -22.12 -5.27 6.25
C LEU A 77 -21.31 -6.52 6.65
N SER A 78 -21.64 -7.67 6.10
CA SER A 78 -20.91 -8.92 6.37
C SER A 78 -19.44 -8.85 5.92
N LEU A 79 -19.18 -8.29 4.74
CA LEU A 79 -17.84 -8.09 4.22
C LEU A 79 -17.05 -7.07 5.05
N GLY A 80 -17.68 -5.97 5.49
CA GLY A 80 -17.06 -4.99 6.38
C GLY A 80 -16.61 -5.60 7.71
N ARG A 81 -17.42 -6.48 8.31
CA ARG A 81 -17.08 -7.23 9.53
C ARG A 81 -15.87 -8.16 9.34
N GLN A 82 -15.69 -8.71 8.14
CA GLN A 82 -14.56 -9.61 7.85
C GLN A 82 -13.28 -8.82 7.57
N ALA A 83 -13.40 -7.68 6.92
CA ALA A 83 -12.26 -6.86 6.49
C ALA A 83 -11.56 -6.14 7.64
N ASP A 84 -12.32 -5.70 8.65
CA ASP A 84 -11.77 -4.94 9.80
C ASP A 84 -12.39 -5.45 11.11
N SER A 85 -11.53 -5.90 12.03
CA SER A 85 -11.95 -6.43 13.34
C SER A 85 -12.76 -5.44 14.19
N ARG A 86 -12.55 -4.12 14.00
CA ARG A 86 -13.30 -3.07 14.71
C ARG A 86 -14.78 -3.09 14.36
N PHE A 87 -15.13 -3.42 13.13
CA PHE A 87 -16.52 -3.56 12.69
C PHE A 87 -17.18 -4.87 13.13
N ARG A 88 -16.39 -5.88 13.54
CA ARG A 88 -16.93 -7.17 14.00
C ARG A 88 -17.84 -7.01 15.20
N ASP A 89 -17.46 -6.12 16.14
CA ASP A 89 -18.22 -5.87 17.35
C ASP A 89 -19.33 -4.83 17.15
N MET A 90 -19.18 -3.95 16.14
CA MET A 90 -20.16 -2.90 15.84
C MET A 90 -21.34 -3.42 15.02
N ILE A 91 -21.11 -4.36 14.09
CA ILE A 91 -22.15 -4.84 13.16
C ILE A 91 -22.67 -6.21 13.63
N SER A 92 -23.94 -6.30 13.96
CA SER A 92 -24.58 -7.57 14.29
C SER A 92 -24.60 -8.51 13.07
N PRO A 93 -24.35 -9.83 13.25
CA PRO A 93 -24.50 -10.82 12.17
C PRO A 93 -25.91 -10.88 11.58
N GLU A 94 -26.90 -10.48 12.34
CA GLU A 94 -28.33 -10.51 11.98
C GLU A 94 -28.80 -9.26 11.25
N ALA A 95 -27.93 -8.23 11.11
CA ALA A 95 -28.29 -7.00 10.42
C ALA A 95 -28.48 -7.25 8.91
N GLU A 96 -29.65 -6.91 8.41
CA GLU A 96 -30.00 -7.01 6.98
C GLU A 96 -29.68 -5.73 6.21
N ALA A 97 -29.64 -4.58 6.89
CA ALA A 97 -29.23 -3.30 6.31
C ALA A 97 -28.61 -2.40 7.39
N GLY A 98 -27.80 -1.42 6.97
CA GLY A 98 -27.21 -0.40 7.82
C GLY A 98 -27.30 0.98 7.19
N LEU A 99 -27.45 2.00 8.02
CA LEU A 99 -27.32 3.41 7.63
C LEU A 99 -26.15 4.04 8.38
N VAL A 100 -25.28 4.73 7.66
CA VAL A 100 -24.32 5.69 8.23
C VAL A 100 -24.91 7.08 8.00
N VAL A 101 -25.33 7.73 9.08
CA VAL A 101 -25.97 9.06 9.03
C VAL A 101 -25.02 10.07 9.65
N GLU A 102 -24.79 11.18 8.98
CA GLU A 102 -23.91 12.25 9.44
C GLU A 102 -24.65 13.59 9.49
N PHE A 103 -24.31 14.40 10.48
CA PHE A 103 -24.71 15.80 10.58
C PHE A 103 -23.50 16.69 10.80
N THR A 104 -23.53 17.88 10.20
CA THR A 104 -22.64 18.99 10.54
C THR A 104 -23.29 19.86 11.61
N ALA A 105 -22.48 20.45 12.48
CA ALA A 105 -22.96 21.23 13.62
C ALA A 105 -22.02 22.42 13.91
N VAL A 106 -22.57 23.44 14.57
CA VAL A 106 -21.82 24.64 14.98
C VAL A 106 -21.11 24.47 16.34
N SER A 107 -21.43 23.41 17.09
CA SER A 107 -20.78 23.08 18.36
C SER A 107 -20.84 21.58 18.62
N ALA A 108 -19.93 21.06 19.46
CA ALA A 108 -19.94 19.66 19.89
C ALA A 108 -21.26 19.28 20.60
N ARG A 109 -21.88 20.21 21.35
CA ARG A 109 -23.18 20.00 21.99
C ARG A 109 -24.29 19.85 20.95
N ASP A 110 -24.34 20.70 19.95
CA ASP A 110 -25.31 20.65 18.85
C ASP A 110 -25.16 19.33 18.07
N ALA A 111 -23.91 18.91 17.77
CA ALA A 111 -23.61 17.62 17.16
C ALA A 111 -24.20 16.44 17.93
N MET A 112 -24.09 16.44 19.25
CA MET A 112 -24.66 15.40 20.11
C MET A 112 -26.20 15.45 20.13
N LEU A 113 -26.80 16.64 20.19
CA LEU A 113 -28.25 16.81 20.16
C LEU A 113 -28.85 16.28 18.87
N ARG A 114 -28.24 16.55 17.73
CA ARG A 114 -28.71 16.03 16.43
C ARG A 114 -28.77 14.51 16.41
N LEU A 115 -27.82 13.81 17.03
CA LEU A 115 -27.84 12.34 17.12
C LEU A 115 -28.92 11.83 18.09
N GLN A 116 -29.22 12.58 19.15
CA GLN A 116 -30.32 12.26 20.07
C GLN A 116 -31.68 12.45 19.38
N ASP A 117 -31.86 13.56 18.69
CA ASP A 117 -33.09 13.87 17.93
C ASP A 117 -33.33 12.83 16.82
N LEU A 118 -32.28 12.37 16.13
CA LEU A 118 -32.35 11.27 15.17
C LEU A 118 -32.95 10.01 15.79
N GLN A 119 -32.43 9.59 16.96
CA GLN A 119 -32.89 8.39 17.61
C GLN A 119 -34.32 8.53 18.16
N LEU A 120 -34.66 9.71 18.68
CA LEU A 120 -36.00 10.01 19.16
C LEU A 120 -37.02 10.02 18.02
N LEU A 121 -36.68 10.63 16.88
CA LEU A 121 -37.51 10.61 15.67
C LEU A 121 -37.83 9.20 15.24
N LEU A 122 -36.81 8.35 15.05
CA LEU A 122 -37.01 6.99 14.56
C LEU A 122 -37.85 6.13 15.54
N ARG A 123 -37.69 6.34 16.86
CA ARG A 123 -38.54 5.67 17.87
C ARG A 123 -39.97 6.17 17.85
N SER A 124 -40.20 7.48 17.68
CA SER A 124 -41.56 8.04 17.59
C SER A 124 -42.32 7.56 16.36
N GLU A 125 -41.59 7.29 15.26
CA GLU A 125 -42.13 6.72 14.02
C GLU A 125 -42.25 5.18 14.06
N GLN A 126 -41.99 4.55 15.21
CA GLN A 126 -42.08 3.10 15.42
C GLN A 126 -41.19 2.28 14.46
N ILE A 127 -40.07 2.85 14.02
CA ILE A 127 -39.08 2.12 13.20
C ILE A 127 -38.20 1.30 14.14
N ASP A 128 -38.12 0.02 13.89
CA ASP A 128 -37.23 -0.89 14.65
C ASP A 128 -35.80 -0.77 14.12
N PHE A 129 -34.89 -0.30 14.98
CA PHE A 129 -33.48 -0.15 14.65
C PHE A 129 -32.60 -0.35 15.89
N ARG A 130 -31.35 -0.74 15.65
CA ARG A 130 -30.30 -0.74 16.66
C ARG A 130 -29.28 0.33 16.33
N CYS A 131 -29.15 1.34 17.19
CA CYS A 131 -28.03 2.26 17.13
C CYS A 131 -26.77 1.55 17.65
N SER A 132 -25.87 1.19 16.76
CA SER A 132 -24.67 0.43 17.09
C SER A 132 -23.54 1.32 17.63
N ARG A 133 -23.34 2.47 17.02
CA ARG A 133 -22.31 3.43 17.41
C ARG A 133 -22.78 4.85 17.10
N THR A 134 -22.47 5.78 18.01
CA THR A 134 -22.51 7.22 17.76
C THR A 134 -21.10 7.78 17.89
N ALA A 135 -20.77 8.78 17.08
CA ALA A 135 -19.47 9.41 17.02
C ALA A 135 -19.64 10.94 16.96
N VAL A 136 -18.87 11.67 17.76
CA VAL A 136 -18.78 13.13 17.78
C VAL A 136 -17.32 13.60 17.71
N ASP A 137 -16.37 12.73 18.01
CA ASP A 137 -14.96 12.99 17.86
C ASP A 137 -14.51 12.67 16.43
N TYR A 138 -13.54 13.41 15.93
CA TYR A 138 -13.04 13.28 14.56
C TYR A 138 -12.64 11.83 14.20
N ASP A 139 -11.86 11.18 15.07
CA ASP A 139 -11.35 9.82 14.82
C ASP A 139 -12.48 8.78 14.78
N ASP A 140 -13.48 8.91 15.64
CA ASP A 140 -14.63 8.02 15.66
C ASP A 140 -15.56 8.24 14.46
N VAL A 141 -15.75 9.48 14.00
CA VAL A 141 -16.49 9.79 12.76
C VAL A 141 -15.79 9.20 11.55
N GLU A 142 -14.48 9.42 11.43
CA GLU A 142 -13.67 8.84 10.36
C GLU A 142 -13.65 7.31 10.41
N LEU A 143 -13.70 6.71 11.59
CA LEU A 143 -13.84 5.26 11.72
C LEU A 143 -15.14 4.76 11.08
N LEU A 144 -16.27 5.42 11.32
CA LEU A 144 -17.53 5.02 10.71
C LEU A 144 -17.51 5.16 9.17
N TRP A 145 -16.87 6.20 8.66
CA TRP A 145 -16.72 6.41 7.21
C TRP A 145 -15.74 5.45 6.53
N ARG A 146 -14.87 4.79 7.30
CA ARG A 146 -14.04 3.70 6.74
C ARG A 146 -14.89 2.52 6.26
N LEU A 147 -16.06 2.29 6.84
CA LEU A 147 -16.91 1.17 6.45
C LEU A 147 -17.35 1.29 4.98
N PRO A 148 -18.02 2.36 4.52
CA PRO A 148 -18.35 2.52 3.10
C PRO A 148 -17.12 2.68 2.21
N ALA A 149 -16.06 3.37 2.65
CA ALA A 149 -14.84 3.57 1.86
C ALA A 149 -14.10 2.26 1.52
N GLN A 150 -14.16 1.25 2.40
CA GLN A 150 -13.53 -0.05 2.17
C GLN A 150 -14.34 -0.98 1.25
N ILE A 151 -15.63 -0.74 1.07
CA ILE A 151 -16.55 -1.65 0.36
C ILE A 151 -16.09 -1.93 -1.06
N VAL A 152 -15.75 -0.90 -1.83
CA VAL A 152 -15.32 -1.05 -3.23
C VAL A 152 -14.09 -1.95 -3.31
N SER A 153 -13.18 -1.79 -2.38
CA SER A 153 -11.93 -2.54 -2.31
C SER A 153 -12.14 -3.99 -1.91
N VAL A 154 -13.00 -4.20 -0.90
CA VAL A 154 -13.34 -5.55 -0.43
C VAL A 154 -14.09 -6.32 -1.52
N LEU A 155 -15.03 -5.69 -2.22
CA LEU A 155 -15.70 -6.28 -3.37
C LEU A 155 -14.73 -6.64 -4.51
N ALA A 156 -13.72 -5.79 -4.76
CA ALA A 156 -12.71 -6.05 -5.78
C ALA A 156 -11.75 -7.19 -5.38
N SER A 157 -11.59 -7.48 -4.08
CA SER A 157 -10.75 -8.56 -3.57
C SER A 157 -11.41 -9.94 -3.56
N LEU A 158 -12.73 -10.02 -3.80
CA LEU A 158 -13.46 -11.29 -3.83
C LEU A 158 -12.88 -12.23 -4.89
N ARG A 159 -12.68 -13.48 -4.50
CA ARG A 159 -12.13 -14.56 -5.35
C ARG A 159 -13.25 -15.38 -5.97
N GLY A 160 -12.98 -15.97 -7.11
CA GLY A 160 -13.89 -16.85 -7.82
C GLY A 160 -14.11 -16.42 -9.27
N ASP A 161 -14.86 -17.25 -10.02
CA ASP A 161 -15.18 -17.01 -11.43
C ASP A 161 -16.20 -15.88 -11.58
N SER A 162 -17.07 -15.66 -10.58
CA SER A 162 -18.05 -14.59 -10.55
C SER A 162 -17.58 -13.45 -9.66
N ARG A 163 -17.70 -12.22 -10.16
CA ARG A 163 -17.27 -11.00 -9.47
C ARG A 163 -18.35 -9.93 -9.50
N PRO A 164 -18.39 -9.02 -8.51
CA PRO A 164 -19.23 -7.83 -8.57
C PRO A 164 -18.77 -6.91 -9.70
N LEU A 165 -19.63 -6.67 -10.69
CA LEU A 165 -19.32 -5.87 -11.87
C LEU A 165 -20.01 -4.51 -11.81
N PRO A 166 -19.27 -3.36 -11.90
CA PRO A 166 -19.81 -2.02 -11.76
C PRO A 166 -20.32 -1.44 -13.09
N PHE A 167 -21.16 -2.15 -13.85
CA PHE A 167 -21.66 -1.70 -15.16
C PHE A 167 -23.03 -1.03 -15.13
N VAL A 168 -23.80 -1.22 -14.06
CA VAL A 168 -25.13 -0.62 -13.82
C VAL A 168 -25.18 0.13 -12.50
N GLU A 169 -24.03 0.51 -11.97
CA GLU A 169 -23.93 1.37 -10.80
C GLU A 169 -24.24 2.83 -11.15
N ASP A 170 -24.47 3.67 -10.13
CA ASP A 170 -24.62 5.13 -10.27
C ASP A 170 -25.95 5.56 -10.91
N VAL A 171 -26.98 4.76 -10.77
CA VAL A 171 -28.34 5.25 -11.11
C VAL A 171 -28.85 6.12 -9.97
N ALA A 172 -29.58 7.20 -10.30
CA ALA A 172 -30.20 8.03 -9.29
C ALA A 172 -31.70 8.18 -9.57
N VAL A 173 -32.50 8.10 -8.51
CA VAL A 173 -33.95 8.23 -8.55
C VAL A 173 -34.40 9.28 -7.53
N PRO A 174 -35.56 9.91 -7.70
CA PRO A 174 -36.09 10.80 -6.66
C PRO A 174 -36.14 10.06 -5.31
N PRO A 175 -35.66 10.66 -4.20
CA PRO A 175 -35.60 9.99 -2.91
C PRO A 175 -36.94 9.41 -2.42
N ASP A 176 -38.04 10.03 -2.76
CA ASP A 176 -39.42 9.57 -2.46
C ASP A 176 -39.80 8.31 -3.27
N GLN A 177 -39.13 8.05 -4.40
CA GLN A 177 -39.34 6.88 -5.24
C GLN A 177 -38.38 5.72 -4.91
N LEU A 178 -37.46 5.92 -3.96
CA LEU A 178 -36.38 4.98 -3.64
C LEU A 178 -36.91 3.58 -3.29
N ALA A 179 -37.95 3.50 -2.45
CA ALA A 179 -38.55 2.23 -2.02
C ALA A 179 -39.16 1.46 -3.21
N GLU A 180 -39.94 2.14 -4.03
CA GLU A 180 -40.58 1.53 -5.22
C GLU A 180 -39.52 1.09 -6.23
N PHE A 181 -38.51 1.92 -6.47
CA PHE A 181 -37.45 1.61 -7.42
C PHE A 181 -36.63 0.37 -6.99
N LEU A 182 -36.31 0.21 -5.71
CA LEU A 182 -35.56 -0.95 -5.21
C LEU A 182 -36.31 -2.26 -5.45
N VAL A 183 -37.64 -2.29 -5.25
CA VAL A 183 -38.47 -3.46 -5.59
C VAL A 183 -38.42 -3.75 -7.09
N ARG A 184 -38.46 -2.71 -7.93
CA ARG A 184 -38.35 -2.87 -9.40
C ARG A 184 -36.97 -3.39 -9.82
N ALA A 185 -35.90 -2.82 -9.28
CA ALA A 185 -34.53 -3.27 -9.53
C ALA A 185 -34.30 -4.71 -9.11
N GLN A 186 -34.85 -5.12 -7.96
CA GLN A 186 -34.76 -6.50 -7.48
C GLN A 186 -35.47 -7.49 -8.48
N ARG A 187 -36.62 -7.10 -9.02
CA ARG A 187 -37.32 -7.92 -10.06
C ARG A 187 -36.49 -8.04 -11.34
N VAL A 188 -35.76 -6.98 -11.73
CA VAL A 188 -34.86 -7.06 -12.88
C VAL A 188 -33.74 -8.07 -12.61
N PHE A 189 -33.06 -8.00 -11.45
CA PHE A 189 -32.02 -8.96 -11.13
C PHE A 189 -32.54 -10.39 -11.01
N GLN A 190 -33.72 -10.60 -10.42
CA GLN A 190 -34.37 -11.90 -10.35
C GLN A 190 -34.71 -12.46 -11.74
N LYS A 191 -35.23 -11.63 -12.66
CA LYS A 191 -35.52 -12.01 -14.05
C LYS A 191 -34.30 -12.59 -14.78
N HIS A 192 -33.11 -12.04 -14.47
CA HIS A 192 -31.85 -12.46 -15.06
C HIS A 192 -31.08 -13.49 -14.20
N GLU A 193 -31.68 -14.00 -13.12
CA GLU A 193 -31.09 -14.96 -12.18
C GLU A 193 -29.78 -14.48 -11.58
N VAL A 194 -29.66 -13.16 -11.31
CA VAL A 194 -28.46 -12.50 -10.83
C VAL A 194 -28.69 -11.92 -9.44
N THR A 195 -27.69 -12.05 -8.56
CA THR A 195 -27.65 -11.31 -7.30
C THR A 195 -26.78 -10.08 -7.44
N ALA A 196 -27.17 -8.99 -6.78
CA ALA A 196 -26.38 -7.75 -6.76
C ALA A 196 -26.15 -7.31 -5.31
N THR A 197 -25.04 -6.60 -5.07
CA THR A 197 -24.85 -5.82 -3.83
C THR A 197 -25.39 -4.42 -4.03
N LEU A 198 -25.84 -3.81 -2.95
CA LEU A 198 -26.38 -2.45 -2.93
C LEU A 198 -25.65 -1.58 -1.91
N TYR A 199 -25.03 -0.54 -2.42
CA TYR A 199 -24.63 0.64 -1.67
C TYR A 199 -25.41 1.84 -2.20
N ALA A 200 -25.84 2.77 -1.35
CA ALA A 200 -26.57 3.94 -1.82
C ALA A 200 -26.26 5.18 -0.97
N HIS A 201 -26.13 6.33 -1.64
CA HIS A 201 -26.28 7.63 -1.02
C HIS A 201 -27.78 7.91 -0.91
N ALA A 202 -28.39 7.32 0.11
CA ALA A 202 -29.84 7.21 0.20
C ALA A 202 -30.55 8.56 0.33
N ALA A 203 -29.88 9.57 0.92
CA ALA A 203 -30.42 10.94 1.01
C ALA A 203 -30.61 11.60 -0.35
N SER A 204 -29.76 11.32 -1.33
CA SER A 204 -29.83 11.84 -2.70
C SER A 204 -30.56 10.90 -3.67
N GLY A 205 -30.92 9.70 -3.23
CA GLY A 205 -31.54 8.68 -4.08
C GLY A 205 -30.60 8.02 -5.09
N GLN A 206 -29.30 8.09 -4.86
CA GLN A 206 -28.30 7.51 -5.75
C GLN A 206 -27.91 6.09 -5.29
N LEU A 207 -27.81 5.17 -6.24
CA LEU A 207 -27.65 3.75 -5.97
C LEU A 207 -26.51 3.15 -6.78
N HIS A 208 -25.69 2.34 -6.11
CA HIS A 208 -24.58 1.62 -6.69
C HIS A 208 -24.84 0.11 -6.63
N PHE A 209 -25.45 -0.42 -7.69
CA PHE A 209 -25.65 -1.86 -7.84
C PHE A 209 -24.42 -2.51 -8.43
N ARG A 210 -23.99 -3.62 -7.86
CA ARG A 210 -22.93 -4.44 -8.43
C ARG A 210 -23.40 -5.89 -8.56
N PRO A 211 -23.96 -6.25 -9.73
CA PRO A 211 -24.34 -7.62 -10.02
C PRO A 211 -23.13 -8.54 -9.97
N ILE A 212 -23.30 -9.71 -9.38
CA ILE A 212 -22.25 -10.74 -9.26
C ILE A 212 -22.40 -11.69 -10.44
N LEU A 213 -21.48 -11.57 -11.38
CA LEU A 213 -21.51 -12.28 -12.66
C LEU A 213 -20.14 -12.90 -12.97
N PRO A 214 -20.12 -13.99 -13.77
CA PRO A 214 -18.89 -14.42 -14.39
C PRO A 214 -18.26 -13.26 -15.17
N VAL A 215 -16.95 -13.11 -15.09
CA VAL A 215 -16.26 -12.04 -15.83
C VAL A 215 -16.43 -12.30 -17.33
N PRO A 216 -17.10 -11.41 -18.08
CA PRO A 216 -17.38 -11.65 -19.49
C PRO A 216 -16.11 -11.59 -20.33
N SER A 217 -16.05 -12.41 -21.38
CA SER A 217 -15.11 -12.21 -22.48
C SER A 217 -15.57 -11.03 -23.33
N ARG A 218 -14.68 -10.44 -24.15
CA ARG A 218 -15.03 -9.31 -25.05
C ARG A 218 -16.22 -9.61 -25.98
N GLY A 219 -16.52 -10.89 -26.27
CA GLY A 219 -17.63 -11.29 -27.14
C GLY A 219 -18.97 -11.51 -26.45
N ASP A 220 -19.00 -11.61 -25.10
CA ASP A 220 -20.21 -11.96 -24.36
C ASP A 220 -20.83 -10.76 -23.65
N ALA A 221 -21.37 -9.85 -24.46
CA ALA A 221 -22.02 -8.63 -23.97
C ALA A 221 -23.53 -8.79 -23.66
N THR A 222 -24.15 -9.86 -24.16
CA THR A 222 -25.62 -9.96 -24.24
C THR A 222 -26.28 -9.87 -22.88
N LEU A 223 -25.80 -10.61 -21.89
CA LEU A 223 -26.38 -10.60 -20.53
C LEU A 223 -26.25 -9.23 -19.87
N LEU A 224 -25.05 -8.60 -19.96
CA LEU A 224 -24.82 -7.27 -19.38
C LEU A 224 -25.70 -6.21 -20.03
N MET A 225 -25.81 -6.25 -21.37
CA MET A 225 -26.65 -5.33 -22.14
C MET A 225 -28.13 -5.49 -21.78
N ASN A 226 -28.63 -6.73 -21.60
CA ASN A 226 -29.98 -6.99 -21.23
C ASN A 226 -30.31 -6.50 -19.82
N ILE A 227 -29.44 -6.78 -18.83
CA ILE A 227 -29.62 -6.31 -17.46
C ILE A 227 -29.63 -4.77 -17.44
N ALA A 228 -28.67 -4.13 -18.11
CA ALA A 228 -28.57 -2.67 -18.15
C ALA A 228 -29.82 -2.05 -18.82
N THR A 229 -30.28 -2.62 -19.92
CA THR A 229 -31.46 -2.14 -20.64
C THR A 229 -32.74 -2.24 -19.80
N ASP A 230 -32.94 -3.37 -19.12
CA ASP A 230 -34.09 -3.54 -18.25
C ASP A 230 -34.03 -2.60 -17.04
N LEU A 231 -32.89 -2.52 -16.36
CA LEU A 231 -32.73 -1.64 -15.21
C LEU A 231 -32.91 -0.15 -15.56
N TYR A 232 -32.27 0.31 -16.64
CA TYR A 232 -32.40 1.70 -17.09
C TYR A 232 -33.83 2.02 -17.58
N SER A 233 -34.60 1.01 -18.00
CA SER A 233 -36.03 1.19 -18.29
C SER A 233 -36.83 1.47 -17.02
N GLU A 234 -36.51 0.77 -15.93
CA GLU A 234 -37.13 1.06 -14.62
C GLU A 234 -36.73 2.41 -14.05
N VAL A 235 -35.44 2.82 -14.23
CA VAL A 235 -35.00 4.18 -13.89
C VAL A 235 -35.81 5.24 -14.60
N ALA A 236 -36.03 5.09 -15.92
CA ALA A 236 -36.81 6.04 -16.69
C ALA A 236 -38.30 6.12 -16.23
N ARG A 237 -38.88 5.00 -15.78
CA ARG A 237 -40.27 4.96 -15.27
C ARG A 237 -40.45 5.80 -14.00
N VAL A 238 -39.45 5.88 -13.15
CA VAL A 238 -39.49 6.69 -11.93
C VAL A 238 -38.88 8.08 -12.13
N GLN A 239 -38.69 8.47 -13.39
CA GLN A 239 -38.08 9.78 -13.76
C GLN A 239 -36.66 9.99 -13.18
N GLY A 240 -35.92 8.92 -13.00
CA GLY A 240 -34.55 8.91 -12.57
C GLY A 240 -33.55 9.20 -13.69
N THR A 241 -32.27 9.11 -13.35
CA THR A 241 -31.16 9.23 -14.31
C THR A 241 -30.24 8.01 -14.24
N ILE A 242 -29.69 7.63 -15.39
CA ILE A 242 -28.78 6.49 -15.50
C ILE A 242 -27.36 6.79 -15.01
N SER A 243 -27.04 8.08 -14.77
CA SER A 243 -25.79 8.52 -14.13
C SER A 243 -26.10 9.61 -13.12
N GLY A 244 -25.74 9.38 -11.86
CA GLY A 244 -25.88 10.34 -10.77
C GLY A 244 -24.65 11.23 -10.63
N GLU A 245 -23.46 10.64 -10.51
CA GLU A 245 -22.20 11.34 -10.25
C GLU A 245 -21.03 10.91 -11.15
N HIS A 246 -21.01 9.66 -11.67
CA HIS A 246 -19.86 9.11 -12.38
C HIS A 246 -19.72 9.57 -13.83
N GLY A 247 -20.77 10.15 -14.40
CA GLY A 247 -20.87 10.51 -15.81
C GLY A 247 -21.28 9.34 -16.72
N ASP A 248 -21.55 9.65 -17.97
CA ASP A 248 -22.07 8.68 -18.92
C ASP A 248 -20.98 7.81 -19.56
N GLY A 249 -19.86 8.43 -19.95
CA GLY A 249 -18.72 7.77 -20.54
C GLY A 249 -19.08 6.82 -21.70
N ILE A 250 -18.26 5.83 -21.92
CA ILE A 250 -18.52 4.77 -22.93
C ILE A 250 -19.66 3.86 -22.47
N SER A 251 -19.73 3.55 -21.17
CA SER A 251 -20.61 2.52 -20.64
C SER A 251 -22.09 2.90 -20.74
N ARG A 252 -22.47 4.19 -20.70
CA ARG A 252 -23.86 4.66 -20.75
C ARG A 252 -24.22 5.30 -22.09
N THR A 253 -23.25 5.60 -22.95
CA THR A 253 -23.49 6.15 -24.30
C THR A 253 -24.57 5.39 -25.11
N PRO A 254 -24.67 4.05 -25.09
CA PRO A 254 -25.72 3.33 -25.80
C PRO A 254 -27.16 3.71 -25.39
N TRP A 255 -27.36 4.20 -24.16
CA TRP A 255 -28.68 4.52 -23.61
C TRP A 255 -29.01 6.02 -23.58
N ILE A 256 -28.09 6.91 -23.96
CA ILE A 256 -28.27 8.37 -23.96
C ILE A 256 -29.50 8.78 -24.76
N SER A 257 -29.68 8.21 -25.95
CA SER A 257 -30.86 8.51 -26.78
C SER A 257 -32.20 8.13 -26.11
N ARG A 258 -32.17 7.05 -25.30
CA ARG A 258 -33.34 6.63 -24.53
C ARG A 258 -33.60 7.51 -23.32
N GLN A 259 -32.54 7.93 -22.64
CA GLN A 259 -32.63 8.82 -21.47
C GLN A 259 -33.13 10.21 -21.83
N TYR A 260 -32.61 10.81 -22.89
CA TYR A 260 -32.81 12.22 -23.21
C TYR A 260 -33.73 12.45 -24.44
N GLY A 261 -34.05 11.41 -25.21
CA GLY A 261 -34.95 11.52 -26.35
C GLY A 261 -34.59 12.61 -27.36
N PRO A 262 -35.52 13.53 -27.70
CA PRO A 262 -35.27 14.58 -28.70
C PRO A 262 -34.13 15.53 -28.36
N LEU A 263 -33.73 15.66 -27.08
CA LEU A 263 -32.66 16.54 -26.65
C LEU A 263 -31.30 16.10 -27.18
N VAL A 264 -31.13 14.86 -27.58
CA VAL A 264 -29.88 14.35 -28.17
C VAL A 264 -29.53 15.11 -29.46
N SER A 265 -30.52 15.58 -30.21
CA SER A 265 -30.27 16.45 -31.39
C SER A 265 -29.64 17.79 -31.00
N VAL A 266 -30.04 18.36 -29.85
CA VAL A 266 -29.45 19.56 -29.30
C VAL A 266 -28.01 19.29 -28.86
N PHE A 267 -27.74 18.16 -28.18
CA PHE A 267 -26.41 17.78 -27.80
C PHE A 267 -25.47 17.66 -29.01
N ARG A 268 -25.92 17.02 -30.07
CA ARG A 268 -25.18 16.94 -31.35
C ARG A 268 -24.83 18.29 -31.93
N ASN A 269 -25.78 19.23 -31.91
CA ASN A 269 -25.58 20.58 -32.42
C ASN A 269 -24.57 21.36 -31.55
N VAL A 270 -24.63 21.24 -30.23
CA VAL A 270 -23.67 21.84 -29.29
C VAL A 270 -22.28 21.27 -29.54
N LYS A 271 -22.17 19.92 -29.63
CA LYS A 271 -20.89 19.25 -29.95
C LYS A 271 -20.32 19.75 -31.27
N LYS A 272 -21.13 19.80 -32.35
CA LYS A 272 -20.70 20.28 -33.69
C LYS A 272 -20.29 21.74 -33.69
N LEU A 273 -20.90 22.56 -32.85
CA LEU A 273 -20.56 23.97 -32.70
C LEU A 273 -19.21 24.18 -32.01
N LEU A 274 -18.94 23.41 -30.94
CA LEU A 274 -17.73 23.58 -30.11
C LEU A 274 -16.55 22.71 -30.59
N ASP A 275 -16.84 21.57 -31.19
CA ASP A 275 -15.84 20.61 -31.70
C ASP A 275 -16.25 20.08 -33.09
N PRO A 276 -16.18 20.93 -34.13
CA PRO A 276 -16.64 20.56 -35.47
C PRO A 276 -15.86 19.40 -36.11
N LEU A 277 -14.61 19.16 -35.68
CA LEU A 277 -13.75 18.08 -36.17
C LEU A 277 -13.85 16.81 -35.32
N ASN A 278 -14.66 16.82 -34.26
CA ASN A 278 -14.82 15.69 -33.33
C ASN A 278 -13.48 15.16 -32.76
N LEU A 279 -12.60 16.07 -32.34
CA LEU A 279 -11.29 15.74 -31.76
C LEU A 279 -11.35 15.54 -30.26
N MET A 280 -12.32 16.16 -29.56
CA MET A 280 -12.43 16.14 -28.12
C MET A 280 -13.24 14.93 -27.67
N ASN A 281 -12.55 13.98 -27.04
CA ASN A 281 -13.10 12.75 -26.46
C ASN A 281 -14.19 12.11 -27.35
N PRO A 282 -13.87 11.71 -28.58
CA PRO A 282 -14.86 11.22 -29.55
C PRO A 282 -15.57 9.96 -29.03
N ASP A 283 -16.77 9.73 -29.55
CA ASP A 283 -17.61 8.54 -29.27
C ASP A 283 -18.12 8.38 -27.84
N LYS A 284 -18.04 9.44 -27.01
CA LYS A 284 -18.65 9.51 -25.68
C LYS A 284 -19.86 10.44 -25.73
N ILE A 285 -20.94 10.08 -25.09
CA ILE A 285 -22.22 10.81 -25.00
C ILE A 285 -22.88 10.95 -26.39
N ILE A 286 -22.15 11.48 -27.36
CA ILE A 286 -22.59 11.70 -28.73
C ILE A 286 -21.80 10.81 -29.69
N THR A 287 -22.47 9.84 -30.26
CA THR A 287 -21.94 8.97 -31.31
C THR A 287 -23.03 8.55 -32.30
N SER A 288 -22.66 8.18 -33.51
CA SER A 288 -23.55 7.55 -34.49
C SER A 288 -23.50 6.01 -34.39
N ASP A 289 -22.45 5.46 -33.78
CA ASP A 289 -22.20 4.02 -33.63
C ASP A 289 -21.78 3.71 -32.18
N PRO A 290 -22.73 3.58 -31.26
CA PRO A 290 -22.41 3.27 -29.87
C PRO A 290 -21.79 1.89 -29.72
N GLN A 291 -20.58 1.83 -29.19
CA GLN A 291 -19.90 0.59 -28.92
C GLN A 291 -20.57 -0.19 -27.77
N PRO A 292 -20.58 -1.53 -27.81
CA PRO A 292 -21.12 -2.33 -26.72
C PRO A 292 -20.29 -2.14 -25.44
N LEU A 293 -20.92 -2.30 -24.27
CA LEU A 293 -20.30 -2.20 -22.94
C LEU A 293 -18.97 -2.95 -22.80
N THR A 294 -18.86 -4.07 -23.52
CA THR A 294 -17.70 -4.97 -23.41
C THR A 294 -16.56 -4.63 -24.37
N ALA A 295 -16.73 -3.66 -25.28
CA ALA A 295 -15.72 -3.34 -26.30
C ALA A 295 -14.36 -2.96 -25.70
N PHE A 296 -14.36 -2.30 -24.52
CA PHE A 296 -13.15 -1.79 -23.86
C PHE A 296 -12.94 -2.41 -22.47
N LEU A 297 -13.57 -3.55 -22.18
CA LEU A 297 -13.31 -4.27 -20.94
C LEU A 297 -11.84 -4.70 -20.87
N ARG A 298 -11.29 -4.61 -19.67
CA ARG A 298 -9.94 -5.11 -19.39
C ARG A 298 -9.93 -6.63 -19.50
N GLU A 299 -8.94 -7.16 -20.22
CA GLU A 299 -8.71 -8.61 -20.23
C GLU A 299 -8.30 -9.07 -18.84
N THR A 300 -8.96 -10.10 -18.35
CA THR A 300 -8.79 -10.65 -17.00
C THR A 300 -8.44 -12.14 -16.99
N ARG A 301 -8.54 -12.82 -18.13
CA ARG A 301 -8.18 -14.23 -18.28
C ARG A 301 -6.83 -14.34 -18.97
N LEU A 302 -6.06 -15.37 -18.62
CA LEU A 302 -4.86 -15.72 -19.37
C LEU A 302 -5.18 -15.84 -20.85
N HIS A 303 -4.26 -15.35 -21.67
CA HIS A 303 -4.36 -15.50 -23.10
C HIS A 303 -4.42 -17.00 -23.45
N GLN A 304 -5.54 -17.44 -23.99
CA GLN A 304 -5.70 -18.77 -24.58
C GLN A 304 -5.52 -18.60 -26.08
N ALA A 305 -4.44 -19.17 -26.62
CA ALA A 305 -4.25 -19.19 -28.07
C ALA A 305 -5.50 -19.78 -28.73
N ALA A 306 -6.02 -19.11 -29.76
CA ALA A 306 -7.06 -19.70 -30.58
C ALA A 306 -6.53 -21.03 -31.17
N PRO A 307 -7.37 -22.06 -31.35
CA PRO A 307 -6.93 -23.37 -31.82
C PRO A 307 -6.13 -23.37 -33.12
N GLU A 308 -6.22 -22.30 -33.91
CA GLU A 308 -5.56 -22.14 -35.22
C GLU A 308 -4.37 -21.15 -35.20
N SER A 309 -4.05 -20.53 -34.05
CA SER A 309 -2.92 -19.59 -33.95
C SER A 309 -1.67 -20.30 -33.43
N VAL A 310 -0.49 -19.80 -33.81
CA VAL A 310 0.79 -20.22 -33.22
C VAL A 310 0.68 -20.15 -31.70
N PRO A 311 1.05 -21.21 -30.93
CA PRO A 311 0.93 -21.18 -29.48
C PRO A 311 1.68 -19.99 -28.92
N THR A 312 0.98 -19.03 -28.34
CA THR A 312 1.60 -17.93 -27.64
C THR A 312 2.19 -18.49 -26.35
N LEU A 313 3.48 -18.66 -26.30
CA LEU A 313 4.18 -19.18 -25.11
C LEU A 313 4.07 -18.13 -24.01
N LEU A 314 3.35 -18.46 -22.94
CA LEU A 314 3.34 -17.65 -21.73
C LEU A 314 4.78 -17.52 -21.20
N PRO A 315 5.17 -16.36 -20.64
CA PRO A 315 6.49 -16.18 -20.07
C PRO A 315 6.74 -17.17 -18.93
N VAL A 316 7.92 -17.78 -18.91
CA VAL A 316 8.35 -18.63 -17.79
C VAL A 316 8.54 -17.74 -16.56
N MET A 317 7.73 -17.92 -15.54
CA MET A 317 7.82 -17.14 -14.32
C MET A 317 9.17 -17.30 -13.63
N GLN A 318 9.71 -16.22 -13.15
CA GLN A 318 11.01 -16.19 -12.50
C GLN A 318 10.91 -16.39 -10.98
N PHE A 319 9.75 -16.13 -10.39
CA PHE A 319 9.42 -16.51 -9.02
C PHE A 319 8.64 -17.83 -8.98
N ALA A 320 8.49 -18.40 -7.77
CA ALA A 320 7.82 -19.69 -7.56
C ALA A 320 6.28 -19.55 -7.58
N TRP A 321 5.74 -19.00 -8.64
CA TRP A 321 4.29 -18.91 -8.89
C TRP A 321 3.93 -19.33 -10.32
N GLN A 322 2.68 -19.70 -10.51
CA GLN A 322 2.18 -20.06 -11.83
C GLN A 322 1.74 -18.79 -12.59
N PRO A 323 1.77 -18.79 -13.93
CA PRO A 323 1.29 -17.66 -14.73
C PRO A 323 -0.15 -17.23 -14.38
N GLN A 324 -1.04 -18.18 -14.06
CA GLN A 324 -2.40 -17.88 -13.62
C GLN A 324 -2.40 -17.07 -12.31
N ALA A 325 -1.61 -17.45 -11.32
CA ALA A 325 -1.51 -16.74 -10.05
C ALA A 325 -0.93 -15.31 -10.24
N ALA A 326 0.02 -15.15 -11.16
CA ALA A 326 0.58 -13.85 -11.52
C ALA A 326 -0.46 -12.97 -12.22
N ALA A 327 -1.23 -13.53 -13.15
CA ALA A 327 -2.34 -12.85 -13.81
C ALA A 327 -3.41 -12.42 -12.80
N ASP A 328 -3.84 -13.32 -11.92
CA ASP A 328 -4.83 -13.04 -10.88
C ASP A 328 -4.37 -11.94 -9.92
N ALA A 329 -3.08 -11.93 -9.55
CA ALA A 329 -2.50 -10.87 -8.73
C ALA A 329 -2.57 -9.51 -9.44
N ALA A 330 -2.28 -9.46 -10.73
CA ALA A 330 -2.34 -8.22 -11.52
C ALA A 330 -3.77 -7.73 -11.76
N VAL A 331 -4.71 -8.65 -11.99
CA VAL A 331 -6.14 -8.38 -12.23
C VAL A 331 -6.83 -7.80 -10.99
N ARG A 332 -6.33 -8.05 -9.78
CA ARG A 332 -6.89 -7.44 -8.55
C ARG A 332 -6.90 -5.92 -8.57
N CYS A 333 -6.03 -5.28 -9.36
CA CYS A 333 -6.06 -3.82 -9.48
C CYS A 333 -7.36 -3.36 -10.14
N ASN A 334 -8.27 -2.78 -9.33
CA ASN A 334 -9.54 -2.24 -9.79
C ASN A 334 -9.43 -0.84 -10.44
N GLY A 335 -8.24 -0.21 -10.39
CA GLY A 335 -8.02 1.11 -10.97
C GLY A 335 -8.47 2.29 -10.11
N CYS A 336 -8.77 2.10 -8.82
CA CYS A 336 -9.30 3.14 -7.91
C CYS A 336 -8.47 4.43 -7.83
N GLY A 337 -7.17 4.36 -8.13
CA GLY A 337 -6.30 5.54 -8.12
C GLY A 337 -5.76 5.96 -6.75
N SER A 338 -6.09 5.27 -5.65
CA SER A 338 -5.54 5.57 -4.31
C SER A 338 -4.01 5.62 -4.27
N CYS A 339 -3.35 4.93 -5.19
CA CYS A 339 -1.89 4.94 -5.32
C CYS A 339 -1.31 6.19 -6.00
N ARG A 340 -2.14 7.15 -6.42
CA ARG A 340 -1.72 8.40 -7.10
C ARG A 340 -1.61 9.60 -6.17
N VAL A 341 -1.93 9.44 -4.88
CA VAL A 341 -1.85 10.53 -3.90
C VAL A 341 -0.39 10.96 -3.72
N PRO A 342 -0.03 12.22 -3.96
CA PRO A 342 1.35 12.71 -3.87
C PRO A 342 1.74 13.18 -2.46
N LEU A 343 0.80 13.26 -1.51
CA LEU A 343 1.05 13.79 -0.17
C LEU A 343 2.03 12.90 0.61
N PRO A 344 3.06 13.46 1.26
CA PRO A 344 4.09 12.69 1.96
C PRO A 344 3.55 11.73 3.03
N THR A 345 2.47 12.13 3.73
CA THR A 345 1.83 11.37 4.81
C THR A 345 0.92 10.25 4.31
N GLU A 346 0.36 10.40 3.10
CA GLU A 346 -0.62 9.46 2.52
C GLU A 346 -0.08 8.75 1.28
N ARG A 347 1.14 9.07 0.88
CA ARG A 347 1.76 8.57 -0.33
C ARG A 347 2.06 7.09 -0.24
N MET A 348 1.38 6.31 -1.07
CA MET A 348 1.56 4.86 -1.18
C MET A 348 2.89 4.47 -1.85
N CYS A 349 3.33 5.26 -2.83
CA CYS A 349 4.56 5.00 -3.58
C CYS A 349 5.47 6.23 -3.62
N PRO A 350 6.74 6.11 -3.19
CA PRO A 350 7.66 7.25 -3.16
C PRO A 350 8.07 7.80 -4.55
N PHE A 351 7.72 7.12 -5.62
CA PHE A 351 8.00 7.59 -6.99
C PHE A 351 6.88 8.47 -7.57
N VAL A 352 5.67 8.45 -7.03
CA VAL A 352 4.50 9.11 -7.65
C VAL A 352 4.67 10.63 -7.75
N ASP A 353 5.30 11.27 -6.78
CA ASP A 353 5.57 12.71 -6.78
C ASP A 353 6.81 13.12 -7.59
N GLN A 354 7.59 12.14 -8.08
CA GLN A 354 8.81 12.44 -8.85
C GLN A 354 8.52 12.76 -10.32
N SER A 355 7.36 12.35 -10.82
CA SER A 355 6.93 12.61 -12.18
C SER A 355 5.40 12.57 -12.26
N PRO A 356 4.77 13.45 -13.08
CA PRO A 356 3.35 13.39 -13.35
C PRO A 356 2.93 12.18 -14.21
N SER A 357 3.89 11.39 -14.72
CA SER A 357 3.59 10.24 -15.56
C SER A 357 2.92 9.12 -14.76
N GLU A 358 1.89 8.54 -15.36
CA GLU A 358 1.21 7.35 -14.85
C GLU A 358 2.15 6.15 -14.68
N ASP A 359 3.23 6.05 -15.45
CA ASP A 359 4.21 4.94 -15.43
C ASP A 359 4.80 4.68 -14.05
N PHE A 360 4.90 5.72 -13.22
CA PHE A 360 5.44 5.61 -11.87
C PHE A 360 4.43 5.08 -10.84
N THR A 361 3.15 4.98 -11.20
CA THR A 361 2.12 4.54 -10.25
C THR A 361 2.15 3.02 -10.03
N PRO A 362 1.78 2.53 -8.83
CA PRO A 362 1.53 1.12 -8.58
C PRO A 362 0.50 0.51 -9.55
N ARG A 363 -0.52 1.28 -9.91
CA ARG A 363 -1.56 0.87 -10.88
C ARG A 363 -0.99 0.56 -12.26
N ALA A 364 -0.09 1.39 -12.78
CA ALA A 364 0.56 1.16 -14.08
C ALA A 364 1.35 -0.15 -14.07
N LYS A 365 2.04 -0.45 -12.98
CA LYS A 365 2.83 -1.68 -12.80
C LYS A 365 1.95 -2.94 -12.84
N ALA A 366 0.80 -2.92 -12.14
CA ALA A 366 -0.17 -4.00 -12.22
C ALA A 366 -0.74 -4.16 -13.65
N ASN A 367 -1.07 -3.04 -14.31
CA ASN A 367 -1.58 -3.06 -15.68
C ASN A 367 -0.57 -3.59 -16.69
N LEU A 368 0.74 -3.32 -16.50
CA LEU A 368 1.80 -3.85 -17.36
C LEU A 368 1.81 -5.38 -17.34
N LEU A 369 1.88 -6.00 -16.16
CA LEU A 369 1.90 -7.46 -16.06
C LEU A 369 0.58 -8.08 -16.55
N ARG A 370 -0.57 -7.47 -16.18
CA ARG A 370 -1.87 -7.91 -16.68
C ARG A 370 -1.91 -7.90 -18.21
N ARG A 371 -1.43 -6.84 -18.85
CA ARG A 371 -1.39 -6.76 -20.30
C ARG A 371 -0.51 -7.84 -20.91
N ALA A 372 0.64 -8.11 -20.29
CA ALA A 372 1.58 -9.12 -20.78
C ALA A 372 1.04 -10.57 -20.66
N LEU A 373 0.17 -10.82 -19.67
CA LEU A 373 -0.34 -12.17 -19.39
C LEU A 373 -1.76 -12.41 -19.92
N CYS A 374 -2.62 -11.39 -19.98
CA CYS A 374 -4.05 -11.54 -20.24
C CYS A 374 -4.53 -10.90 -21.55
N ALA A 375 -3.71 -10.13 -22.24
CA ALA A 375 -4.07 -9.46 -23.51
C ALA A 375 -3.25 -9.99 -24.68
N ASP A 376 -3.68 -9.67 -25.90
CA ASP A 376 -2.93 -9.94 -27.14
C ASP A 376 -1.69 -9.01 -27.24
N ALA A 377 -0.88 -9.02 -26.21
CA ALA A 377 0.36 -8.27 -26.21
C ALA A 377 1.46 -9.07 -26.89
N PRO A 378 2.49 -8.39 -27.47
CA PRO A 378 3.67 -9.07 -27.91
C PRO A 378 4.26 -9.95 -26.80
N THR A 379 4.67 -11.17 -27.14
CA THR A 379 5.24 -12.14 -26.18
C THR A 379 6.51 -11.62 -25.51
N ASP A 380 7.18 -10.64 -26.13
CA ASP A 380 8.39 -9.98 -25.66
C ASP A 380 8.15 -8.65 -24.91
N LEU A 381 6.89 -8.29 -24.64
CA LEU A 381 6.57 -7.02 -23.96
C LEU A 381 7.38 -6.83 -22.67
N LEU A 382 7.52 -7.87 -21.85
CA LEU A 382 8.29 -7.81 -20.60
C LEU A 382 9.81 -7.75 -20.81
N GLN A 383 10.26 -7.89 -22.05
CA GLN A 383 11.67 -7.79 -22.46
C GLN A 383 11.95 -6.50 -23.23
N SER A 384 10.92 -5.69 -23.51
CA SER A 384 11.07 -4.44 -24.26
C SER A 384 11.71 -3.34 -23.43
N GLU A 385 12.61 -2.55 -24.02
CA GLU A 385 13.19 -1.34 -23.38
C GLU A 385 12.13 -0.30 -23.00
N SER A 386 10.96 -0.33 -23.63
CA SER A 386 9.85 0.59 -23.33
C SER A 386 9.29 0.44 -21.92
N ILE A 387 9.42 -0.74 -21.29
CA ILE A 387 8.93 -0.96 -19.92
C ILE A 387 9.92 -0.56 -18.84
N LYS A 388 11.16 -0.28 -19.20
CA LYS A 388 12.25 0.00 -18.26
C LYS A 388 11.91 1.10 -17.24
N PRO A 389 11.34 2.27 -17.62
CA PRO A 389 10.96 3.29 -16.65
C PRO A 389 9.96 2.78 -15.61
N VAL A 390 9.01 1.92 -16.00
CA VAL A 390 7.99 1.34 -15.12
C VAL A 390 8.61 0.39 -14.11
N ILE A 391 9.45 -0.55 -14.59
CA ILE A 391 10.04 -1.59 -13.72
C ILE A 391 11.16 -1.05 -12.83
N GLU A 392 11.92 -0.04 -13.25
CA GLU A 392 12.97 0.58 -12.45
C GLU A 392 12.43 1.51 -11.36
N SER A 393 11.22 2.03 -11.51
CA SER A 393 10.56 2.88 -10.52
C SER A 393 9.94 2.10 -9.35
N CYS A 394 10.67 1.13 -8.79
CA CYS A 394 10.23 0.35 -7.63
C CYS A 394 11.40 0.04 -6.71
N PHE A 395 11.23 0.33 -5.42
CA PHE A 395 12.23 0.06 -4.37
C PHE A 395 12.05 -1.29 -3.67
N ASN A 396 11.00 -2.03 -3.96
CA ASN A 396 10.58 -3.17 -3.15
C ASN A 396 10.32 -2.78 -1.67
N CYS A 397 9.82 -1.56 -1.43
CA CYS A 397 9.52 -1.07 -0.08
C CYS A 397 8.21 -1.62 0.50
N ARG A 398 7.40 -2.27 -0.31
CA ARG A 398 6.11 -2.93 0.01
C ARG A 398 5.02 -2.03 0.60
N GLN A 399 5.18 -0.69 0.61
CA GLN A 399 4.13 0.21 1.09
C GLN A 399 2.83 0.05 0.29
N CYS A 400 2.93 -0.06 -1.04
CA CYS A 400 1.77 -0.27 -1.89
C CYS A 400 1.08 -1.64 -1.71
N GLU A 401 1.71 -2.62 -1.08
CA GLU A 401 1.07 -3.89 -0.69
C GLU A 401 0.22 -3.69 0.58
N ILE A 402 0.68 -2.83 1.50
CA ILE A 402 0.02 -2.57 2.79
C ILE A 402 -1.16 -1.62 2.60
N ASP A 403 -0.94 -0.54 1.84
CA ASP A 403 -1.88 0.57 1.72
C ASP A 403 -2.86 0.38 0.55
N CYS A 404 -2.64 -0.62 -0.33
CA CYS A 404 -3.53 -0.89 -1.45
C CYS A 404 -4.88 -1.43 -0.96
N PRO A 405 -5.98 -0.70 -1.17
CA PRO A 405 -7.29 -1.16 -0.73
C PRO A 405 -7.75 -2.45 -1.42
N SER A 406 -7.19 -2.77 -2.61
CA SER A 406 -7.46 -4.02 -3.35
C SER A 406 -6.42 -5.12 -3.08
N GLU A 407 -5.54 -4.94 -2.10
CA GLU A 407 -4.51 -5.92 -1.68
C GLU A 407 -3.66 -6.46 -2.84
N VAL A 408 -3.27 -5.57 -3.76
CA VAL A 408 -2.44 -5.96 -4.90
C VAL A 408 -0.98 -6.05 -4.48
N ASN A 409 -0.36 -7.20 -4.63
CA ASN A 409 1.07 -7.37 -4.37
C ASN A 409 1.91 -6.79 -5.52
N ILE A 410 1.92 -5.45 -5.60
CA ILE A 410 2.66 -4.70 -6.63
C ILE A 410 4.17 -5.01 -6.62
N PRO A 411 4.85 -5.08 -5.45
CA PRO A 411 6.28 -5.38 -5.44
C PRO A 411 6.61 -6.69 -6.15
N HIS A 412 5.85 -7.76 -5.89
CA HIS A 412 6.06 -9.06 -6.52
C HIS A 412 5.83 -9.01 -8.05
N ILE A 413 4.76 -8.30 -8.48
CA ILE A 413 4.45 -8.05 -9.89
C ILE A 413 5.62 -7.34 -10.59
N VAL A 414 6.17 -6.29 -9.98
CA VAL A 414 7.28 -5.51 -10.56
C VAL A 414 8.57 -6.31 -10.58
N LEU A 415 8.85 -7.05 -9.50
CA LEU A 415 10.05 -7.89 -9.44
C LEU A 415 10.01 -9.00 -10.49
N GLU A 416 8.85 -9.60 -10.74
CA GLU A 416 8.68 -10.56 -11.84
C GLU A 416 8.95 -9.90 -13.20
N ALA A 417 8.34 -8.75 -13.49
CA ALA A 417 8.55 -8.04 -14.75
C ALA A 417 10.03 -7.62 -14.92
N ARG A 418 10.67 -7.14 -13.84
CA ARG A 418 12.11 -6.81 -13.84
C ARG A 418 12.97 -8.04 -14.07
N ALA A 419 12.62 -9.19 -13.49
CA ALA A 419 13.38 -10.43 -13.69
C ALA A 419 13.29 -10.95 -15.13
N GLN A 420 12.13 -10.81 -15.79
CA GLN A 420 11.98 -11.11 -17.21
C GLN A 420 12.88 -10.19 -18.06
N PHE A 421 12.90 -8.89 -17.74
CA PHE A 421 13.77 -7.93 -18.42
C PHE A 421 15.25 -8.26 -18.22
N VAL A 422 15.69 -8.50 -16.99
CA VAL A 422 17.08 -8.85 -16.65
C VAL A 422 17.48 -10.17 -17.28
N ARG A 423 16.59 -11.14 -17.41
CA ARG A 423 16.86 -12.40 -18.12
C ARG A 423 17.20 -12.16 -19.59
N ALA A 424 16.56 -11.19 -20.24
CA ALA A 424 16.80 -10.88 -21.65
C ALA A 424 18.05 -10.00 -21.87
N HIS A 425 18.27 -8.99 -21.02
CA HIS A 425 19.29 -7.95 -21.23
C HIS A 425 20.50 -8.07 -20.28
N GLY A 426 20.38 -8.87 -19.22
CA GLY A 426 21.38 -8.93 -18.16
C GLY A 426 21.31 -7.76 -17.18
N LEU A 427 22.16 -7.80 -16.17
CA LEU A 427 22.34 -6.70 -15.21
C LEU A 427 23.29 -5.65 -15.76
N THR A 428 23.05 -4.38 -15.46
CA THR A 428 24.06 -3.35 -15.69
C THR A 428 25.30 -3.61 -14.81
N ARG A 429 26.47 -3.07 -15.19
CA ARG A 429 27.69 -3.21 -14.39
C ARG A 429 27.48 -2.79 -12.94
N THR A 430 26.81 -1.66 -12.71
CA THR A 430 26.52 -1.14 -11.37
C THR A 430 25.60 -2.08 -10.59
N GLN A 431 24.52 -2.56 -11.20
CA GLN A 431 23.60 -3.51 -10.57
C GLN A 431 24.31 -4.83 -10.22
N TRP A 432 25.14 -5.35 -11.13
CA TRP A 432 25.91 -6.57 -10.90
C TRP A 432 26.88 -6.43 -9.72
N LEU A 433 27.58 -5.29 -9.61
CA LEU A 433 28.48 -5.01 -8.49
C LEU A 433 27.71 -4.86 -7.16
N LEU A 434 26.60 -4.11 -7.19
CA LEU A 434 25.79 -3.85 -6.00
C LEU A 434 24.99 -5.09 -5.54
N SER A 435 24.64 -6.00 -6.42
CA SER A 435 24.04 -7.30 -6.01
C SER A 435 25.01 -8.17 -5.25
N ARG A 436 26.32 -8.01 -5.46
CA ARG A 436 27.41 -8.83 -4.86
C ARG A 436 28.20 -8.12 -3.77
N VAL A 437 27.59 -7.15 -3.07
CA VAL A 437 28.26 -6.37 -2.01
C VAL A 437 28.92 -7.23 -0.93
N HIS A 438 28.37 -8.42 -0.63
CA HIS A 438 28.91 -9.33 0.37
C HIS A 438 30.32 -9.84 0.02
N SER A 439 30.58 -10.13 -1.25
CA SER A 439 31.89 -10.58 -1.72
C SER A 439 32.92 -9.45 -1.65
N TRP A 440 32.52 -8.25 -2.08
CA TRP A 440 33.35 -7.04 -1.99
C TRP A 440 33.54 -6.60 -0.55
N GLY A 441 32.49 -6.68 0.29
CA GLY A 441 32.57 -6.34 1.70
C GLY A 441 33.59 -7.19 2.46
N LYS A 442 33.62 -8.50 2.18
CA LYS A 442 34.62 -9.42 2.76
C LYS A 442 36.05 -9.01 2.38
N LEU A 443 36.27 -8.68 1.10
CA LEU A 443 37.59 -8.23 0.63
C LEU A 443 37.97 -6.86 1.21
N ALA A 444 37.02 -5.90 1.18
CA ALA A 444 37.24 -4.55 1.69
C ALA A 444 37.48 -4.52 3.21
N SER A 445 36.82 -5.38 4.00
CA SER A 445 37.08 -5.52 5.43
C SER A 445 38.46 -6.05 5.70
N ARG A 446 38.97 -7.00 4.91
CA ARG A 446 40.35 -7.50 5.04
C ARG A 446 41.42 -6.42 4.84
N PHE A 447 41.12 -5.45 3.97
CA PHE A 447 41.99 -4.31 3.67
C PHE A 447 41.42 -2.97 4.18
N ALA A 448 40.58 -3.00 5.23
CA ALA A 448 39.88 -1.84 5.76
C ALA A 448 40.84 -0.69 6.16
N TRP A 449 42.05 -1.00 6.66
CA TRP A 449 43.10 -0.04 6.99
C TRP A 449 43.54 0.82 5.80
N LEU A 450 43.43 0.28 4.57
CA LEU A 450 43.76 0.98 3.33
C LEU A 450 42.51 1.59 2.67
N VAL A 451 41.40 0.81 2.62
CA VAL A 451 40.16 1.21 1.93
C VAL A 451 39.49 2.39 2.63
N ASN A 452 39.38 2.37 3.95
CA ASN A 452 38.67 3.41 4.69
C ASN A 452 39.30 4.81 4.53
N PRO A 453 40.63 5.00 4.64
CA PRO A 453 41.28 6.30 4.34
C PRO A 453 41.04 6.73 2.88
N LEU A 454 41.17 5.81 1.92
CA LEU A 454 40.98 6.14 0.51
C LEU A 454 39.55 6.63 0.20
N LEU A 455 38.53 6.05 0.82
CA LEU A 455 37.12 6.47 0.64
C LEU A 455 36.82 7.88 1.20
N ARG A 456 37.72 8.47 2.04
CA ARG A 456 37.58 9.86 2.53
C ARG A 456 37.91 10.89 1.46
N TYR A 457 38.77 10.58 0.48
CA TYR A 457 39.21 11.53 -0.54
C TYR A 457 38.20 11.58 -1.71
N ARG A 458 37.85 12.80 -2.13
CA ARG A 458 36.91 13.04 -3.24
C ARG A 458 37.41 12.42 -4.58
N ALA A 459 38.72 12.59 -4.86
CA ALA A 459 39.31 12.06 -6.08
C ALA A 459 39.16 10.52 -6.17
N THR A 460 39.43 9.83 -5.06
CA THR A 460 39.26 8.36 -5.02
C THR A 460 37.80 7.94 -5.22
N ARG A 461 36.86 8.67 -4.65
CA ARG A 461 35.43 8.41 -4.85
C ARG A 461 34.98 8.69 -6.28
N GLN A 462 35.52 9.72 -6.95
CA GLN A 462 35.26 9.97 -8.36
C GLN A 462 35.81 8.86 -9.25
N LEU A 463 37.00 8.34 -8.93
CA LEU A 463 37.56 7.19 -9.61
C LEU A 463 36.68 5.94 -9.40
N LEU A 464 36.26 5.69 -8.17
CA LEU A 464 35.33 4.61 -7.83
C LEU A 464 34.04 4.72 -8.61
N GLN A 465 33.45 5.91 -8.70
CA GLN A 465 32.23 6.15 -9.50
C GLN A 465 32.44 5.75 -10.98
N ARG A 466 33.56 6.13 -11.56
CA ARG A 466 33.85 5.81 -12.98
C ARG A 466 33.90 4.30 -13.24
N PHE A 467 34.42 3.52 -12.29
CA PHE A 467 34.57 2.06 -12.46
C PHE A 467 33.38 1.25 -11.96
N THR A 468 32.72 1.70 -10.89
CA THR A 468 31.66 0.94 -10.22
C THR A 468 30.27 1.52 -10.43
N GLY A 469 30.14 2.78 -10.84
CA GLY A 469 28.88 3.52 -10.90
C GLY A 469 28.34 3.95 -9.53
N ILE A 470 29.10 3.79 -8.43
CA ILE A 470 28.72 4.28 -7.11
C ILE A 470 28.93 5.79 -7.02
N ALA A 471 27.94 6.54 -6.56
CA ALA A 471 27.97 8.00 -6.50
C ALA A 471 29.12 8.51 -5.61
N ALA A 472 29.97 9.39 -6.18
CA ALA A 472 31.10 9.99 -5.45
C ALA A 472 30.68 10.91 -4.30
N GLU A 473 29.48 11.49 -4.39
CA GLU A 473 28.88 12.37 -3.38
C GLU A 473 28.28 11.57 -2.20
N ARG A 474 28.06 10.26 -2.37
CA ARG A 474 27.51 9.42 -1.31
C ARG A 474 28.53 9.22 -0.19
N ARG A 475 28.11 9.49 1.05
CA ARG A 475 28.86 9.09 2.22
C ARG A 475 28.76 7.57 2.38
N LEU A 476 29.85 6.87 2.17
CA LEU A 476 29.91 5.41 2.34
C LEU A 476 30.32 5.08 3.77
N PRO A 477 29.71 4.07 4.40
CA PRO A 477 30.11 3.62 5.73
C PRO A 477 31.51 2.99 5.67
N ALA A 478 32.26 3.14 6.75
CA ALA A 478 33.56 2.51 6.87
C ALA A 478 33.42 0.97 7.00
N PHE A 479 34.38 0.24 6.48
CA PHE A 479 34.45 -1.20 6.67
C PHE A 479 35.07 -1.53 8.01
N ALA A 480 34.48 -2.49 8.72
CA ALA A 480 35.07 -3.01 9.96
C ALA A 480 36.36 -3.75 9.67
N THR A 481 37.40 -3.49 10.47
CA THR A 481 38.68 -4.18 10.36
C THR A 481 38.60 -5.66 10.77
N ARG A 482 37.59 -6.00 11.57
CA ARG A 482 37.26 -7.37 11.98
C ARG A 482 35.73 -7.54 11.88
N PRO A 483 35.24 -8.22 10.83
CA PRO A 483 33.83 -8.55 10.73
C PRO A 483 33.33 -9.34 11.94
N PHE A 484 32.07 -9.14 12.33
CA PHE A 484 31.52 -9.79 13.51
C PHE A 484 31.61 -11.32 13.47
N MET A 485 31.34 -11.94 12.33
CA MET A 485 31.41 -13.40 12.15
C MET A 485 32.85 -13.94 12.34
N GLU A 486 33.87 -13.14 12.10
CA GLU A 486 35.27 -13.53 12.38
C GLU A 486 35.60 -13.46 13.88
N THR A 487 34.98 -12.51 14.61
CA THR A 487 35.20 -12.39 16.07
C THR A 487 34.59 -13.57 16.84
N LEU A 488 33.53 -14.21 16.32
CA LEU A 488 32.94 -15.41 16.93
C LEU A 488 33.87 -16.62 16.93
N ARG A 489 34.78 -16.70 15.98
CA ARG A 489 35.75 -17.82 15.92
C ARG A 489 36.73 -17.79 17.10
N VAL A 490 37.02 -16.60 17.62
CA VAL A 490 37.93 -16.36 18.76
C VAL A 490 37.24 -16.58 20.10
N ARG A 491 35.94 -16.22 20.23
CA ARG A 491 35.19 -16.35 21.50
C ARG A 491 34.84 -17.77 21.94
N ARG A 492 35.04 -18.77 21.11
CA ARG A 492 34.62 -20.16 21.40
C ARG A 492 35.44 -20.90 22.41
N GLU A 493 36.63 -20.41 22.75
CA GLU A 493 37.48 -21.01 23.77
C GLU A 493 36.99 -20.71 25.21
N ASP A 494 36.22 -19.63 25.40
CA ASP A 494 35.79 -19.20 26.73
C ASP A 494 34.36 -19.59 27.14
N ASN A 495 33.55 -20.14 26.23
CA ASN A 495 32.12 -20.44 26.48
C ASN A 495 31.81 -21.96 26.47
N SER A 496 32.64 -22.77 27.12
CA SER A 496 32.25 -24.10 27.59
C SER A 496 31.34 -23.95 28.82
N GLY A 497 30.20 -23.33 28.65
CA GLY A 497 29.16 -23.28 29.66
C GLY A 497 28.64 -24.68 29.95
N ALA A 498 28.59 -25.04 31.22
CA ALA A 498 28.21 -26.35 31.75
C ALA A 498 26.99 -26.96 31.01
N PRO A 499 27.03 -28.25 30.69
CA PRO A 499 25.85 -28.95 30.17
C PRO A 499 24.76 -28.95 31.25
N GLY A 500 23.63 -28.31 30.96
CA GLY A 500 22.47 -28.32 31.86
C GLY A 500 21.70 -27.00 32.05
N SER A 501 22.08 -25.87 31.39
CA SER A 501 21.27 -24.63 31.53
C SER A 501 20.03 -24.70 30.61
N SER A 502 18.86 -24.70 31.22
CA SER A 502 17.50 -24.67 30.59
C SER A 502 17.13 -23.35 29.92
N ARG A 503 18.12 -22.59 29.43
CA ARG A 503 17.85 -21.28 28.80
C ARG A 503 17.21 -21.45 27.43
N PRO A 504 16.12 -20.70 27.10
CA PRO A 504 15.53 -20.74 25.78
C PRO A 504 16.55 -20.26 24.71
N THR A 505 16.57 -20.96 23.57
CA THR A 505 17.49 -20.66 22.47
C THR A 505 16.81 -19.79 21.43
N VAL A 506 17.54 -18.81 20.93
CA VAL A 506 17.16 -17.99 19.75
C VAL A 506 18.27 -18.04 18.73
N VAL A 507 17.92 -17.90 17.47
CA VAL A 507 18.87 -17.80 16.35
C VAL A 507 19.06 -16.34 15.99
N TYR A 508 20.29 -15.88 15.90
CA TYR A 508 20.58 -14.56 15.36
C TYR A 508 21.12 -14.68 13.94
N PHE A 509 20.34 -14.20 12.99
CA PHE A 509 20.77 -14.06 11.59
C PHE A 509 21.49 -12.73 11.40
N VAL A 510 22.79 -12.78 11.19
CA VAL A 510 23.67 -11.60 11.06
C VAL A 510 23.75 -11.19 9.60
N ASP A 511 23.13 -10.06 9.22
CA ASP A 511 23.15 -9.57 7.84
C ASP A 511 24.35 -8.63 7.59
N TYR A 512 24.46 -8.16 6.37
CA TYR A 512 25.62 -7.48 5.80
C TYR A 512 26.15 -6.31 6.64
N PHE A 513 25.28 -5.36 7.04
CA PHE A 513 25.71 -4.19 7.80
C PHE A 513 26.23 -4.54 9.19
N ALA A 514 25.53 -5.38 9.93
CA ALA A 514 25.93 -5.82 11.25
C ALA A 514 27.22 -6.65 11.23
N ASN A 515 27.55 -7.28 10.09
CA ASN A 515 28.80 -8.03 9.94
C ASN A 515 29.97 -7.15 9.51
N HIS A 516 29.82 -6.34 8.45
CA HIS A 516 30.94 -5.70 7.77
C HIS A 516 31.12 -4.19 8.07
N HIS A 517 30.07 -3.52 8.58
CA HIS A 517 30.12 -2.07 8.84
C HIS A 517 29.86 -1.71 10.29
N ASP A 518 29.00 -2.44 10.99
CA ASP A 518 28.64 -2.16 12.38
C ASP A 518 28.66 -3.41 13.27
N PRO A 519 29.83 -4.06 13.49
CA PRO A 519 29.95 -5.23 14.37
C PRO A 519 29.46 -4.99 15.80
N GLU A 520 29.52 -3.73 16.26
CA GLU A 520 29.06 -3.33 17.59
C GLU A 520 27.52 -3.46 17.72
N LEU A 521 26.78 -3.31 16.63
CA LEU A 521 25.33 -3.59 16.61
C LEU A 521 25.06 -5.06 16.88
N ALA A 522 25.79 -5.96 16.19
CA ALA A 522 25.64 -7.40 16.40
C ALA A 522 26.03 -7.80 17.84
N GLU A 523 27.11 -7.25 18.36
CA GLU A 523 27.52 -7.48 19.74
C GLU A 523 26.49 -6.95 20.74
N ALA A 524 25.97 -5.75 20.54
CA ALA A 524 24.95 -5.16 21.39
C ALA A 524 23.70 -6.06 21.45
N PHE A 525 23.24 -6.55 20.29
CA PHE A 525 22.06 -7.41 20.24
C PHE A 525 22.29 -8.76 20.96
N VAL A 526 23.40 -9.41 20.72
CA VAL A 526 23.76 -10.64 21.46
C VAL A 526 23.73 -10.39 22.97
N ARG A 527 24.37 -9.32 23.45
CA ARG A 527 24.41 -8.96 24.88
C ARG A 527 23.02 -8.66 25.45
N VAL A 528 22.16 -7.96 24.69
CA VAL A 528 20.76 -7.68 25.10
C VAL A 528 19.97 -8.99 25.25
N LEU A 529 20.11 -9.92 24.33
CA LEU A 529 19.45 -11.24 24.40
C LEU A 529 19.96 -12.08 25.58
N GLU A 530 21.27 -12.17 25.76
CA GLU A 530 21.91 -12.88 26.88
C GLU A 530 21.52 -12.30 28.24
N HIS A 531 21.47 -10.95 28.34
CA HIS A 531 21.00 -10.25 29.53
C HIS A 531 19.55 -10.64 29.89
N ASN A 532 18.70 -10.80 28.89
CA ASN A 532 17.31 -11.24 29.05
C ASN A 532 17.16 -12.78 29.19
N GLY A 533 18.26 -13.51 29.37
CA GLY A 533 18.27 -14.93 29.72
C GLY A 533 18.22 -15.90 28.54
N PHE A 534 18.43 -15.44 27.31
CA PHE A 534 18.45 -16.29 26.12
C PHE A 534 19.85 -16.82 25.81
N ARG A 535 19.89 -18.01 25.25
CA ARG A 535 21.07 -18.55 24.56
C ARG A 535 21.01 -18.14 23.10
N VAL A 536 22.03 -17.48 22.58
CA VAL A 536 22.08 -17.01 21.19
C VAL A 536 22.90 -17.99 20.35
N TYR A 537 22.22 -18.62 19.38
CA TYR A 537 22.86 -19.44 18.37
C TYR A 537 23.06 -18.62 17.09
N ILE A 538 24.26 -18.63 16.53
CA ILE A 538 24.61 -17.94 15.28
C ILE A 538 25.10 -18.98 14.28
N PRO A 539 24.35 -19.25 13.19
CA PRO A 539 24.76 -20.19 12.15
C PRO A 539 26.07 -19.74 11.50
N ARG A 540 27.04 -20.65 11.37
CA ARG A 540 28.40 -20.27 10.92
C ARG A 540 28.52 -20.04 9.44
N GLU A 541 27.82 -20.86 8.66
CA GLU A 541 27.89 -20.84 7.20
C GLU A 541 26.80 -19.94 6.58
N GLN A 542 26.02 -19.22 7.42
CA GLN A 542 25.09 -18.22 6.93
C GLN A 542 25.81 -17.17 6.09
N THR A 543 25.09 -16.57 5.18
CA THR A 543 25.56 -15.45 4.36
C THR A 543 24.55 -14.29 4.47
N ILE A 544 24.66 -13.27 3.64
CA ILE A 544 23.67 -12.17 3.62
C ILE A 544 22.26 -12.67 3.31
N SER A 545 21.24 -11.89 3.63
CA SER A 545 19.84 -12.21 3.31
C SER A 545 19.55 -12.33 1.80
N GLY A 546 20.29 -11.61 0.96
CA GLY A 546 20.07 -11.57 -0.49
C GLY A 546 19.03 -10.55 -0.95
N MET A 547 18.48 -9.72 -0.06
CA MET A 547 17.48 -8.70 -0.42
C MET A 547 17.95 -7.76 -1.54
N ASN A 548 19.22 -7.39 -1.57
CA ASN A 548 19.81 -6.56 -2.63
C ASN A 548 19.81 -7.25 -4.00
N MET A 549 19.98 -8.59 -4.03
CA MET A 549 19.90 -9.41 -5.24
C MET A 549 18.46 -9.50 -5.75
N VAL A 550 17.49 -9.75 -4.84
CA VAL A 550 16.06 -9.76 -5.15
C VAL A 550 15.63 -8.42 -5.72
N SER A 551 16.00 -7.31 -5.08
CA SER A 551 15.65 -5.96 -5.52
C SER A 551 16.25 -5.58 -6.90
N ALA A 552 17.44 -6.11 -7.21
CA ALA A 552 18.08 -5.97 -8.52
C ALA A 552 17.55 -6.97 -9.56
N ALA A 553 16.70 -7.93 -9.16
CA ALA A 553 16.25 -9.07 -9.95
C ALA A 553 17.39 -10.01 -10.42
N ASP A 554 18.49 -10.06 -9.66
CA ASP A 554 19.55 -11.08 -9.79
C ASP A 554 19.08 -12.40 -9.12
N LEU A 555 17.99 -12.96 -9.63
CA LEU A 555 17.30 -14.08 -8.98
C LEU A 555 18.13 -15.38 -8.94
N PRO A 556 18.99 -15.69 -9.92
CA PRO A 556 19.88 -16.86 -9.80
C PRO A 556 20.78 -16.75 -8.57
N SER A 557 21.46 -15.60 -8.37
CA SER A 557 22.30 -15.35 -7.21
C SER A 557 21.50 -15.30 -5.91
N ALA A 558 20.29 -14.72 -5.95
CA ALA A 558 19.39 -14.69 -4.79
C ALA A 558 18.97 -16.10 -4.36
N ARG A 559 18.65 -16.99 -5.30
CA ARG A 559 18.32 -18.41 -5.01
C ARG A 559 19.48 -19.16 -4.38
N GLU A 560 20.69 -19.00 -4.90
CA GLU A 560 21.90 -19.64 -4.36
C GLU A 560 22.11 -19.24 -2.89
N VAL A 561 22.01 -17.92 -2.60
CA VAL A 561 22.13 -17.37 -1.26
C VAL A 561 21.01 -17.89 -0.34
N ALA A 562 19.76 -17.88 -0.82
CA ALA A 562 18.61 -18.37 -0.07
C ALA A 562 18.74 -19.86 0.28
N LEU A 563 19.09 -20.69 -0.69
CA LEU A 563 19.29 -22.14 -0.46
C LEU A 563 20.41 -22.43 0.53
N LYS A 564 21.51 -21.65 0.48
CA LYS A 564 22.57 -21.76 1.46
C LYS A 564 22.09 -21.42 2.87
N ASN A 565 21.38 -20.31 3.03
CA ASN A 565 20.84 -19.90 4.32
C ASN A 565 19.75 -20.85 4.83
N LEU A 566 18.90 -21.39 3.95
CA LEU A 566 17.87 -22.37 4.35
C LEU A 566 18.50 -23.63 4.95
N ARG A 567 19.61 -24.13 4.40
CA ARG A 567 20.33 -25.29 4.96
C ARG A 567 20.81 -25.05 6.40
N GLU A 568 21.22 -23.82 6.71
CA GLU A 568 21.67 -23.42 8.05
C GLU A 568 20.54 -23.17 9.04
N LEU A 569 19.37 -22.74 8.53
CA LEU A 569 18.26 -22.26 9.34
C LEU A 569 17.15 -23.30 9.54
N ILE A 570 17.09 -24.34 8.71
CA ILE A 570 15.94 -25.25 8.71
C ILE A 570 15.84 -26.08 9.99
N GLU A 571 16.96 -26.62 10.50
CA GLU A 571 16.93 -27.41 11.72
C GLU A 571 16.53 -26.57 12.94
N PRO A 572 17.14 -25.38 13.19
CA PRO A 572 16.64 -24.47 14.24
C PRO A 572 15.18 -24.07 14.08
N ALA A 573 14.70 -23.87 12.83
CA ALA A 573 13.32 -23.51 12.57
C ALA A 573 12.34 -24.65 12.86
N ARG A 574 12.70 -25.90 12.58
CA ARG A 574 11.92 -27.10 12.97
C ARG A 574 11.83 -27.26 14.47
N GLU A 575 12.90 -26.92 15.20
CA GLU A 575 12.92 -26.85 16.67
C GLU A 575 12.16 -25.63 17.21
N ARG A 576 11.53 -24.83 16.36
CA ARG A 576 10.77 -23.62 16.67
C ARG A 576 11.59 -22.55 17.38
N TYR A 577 12.90 -22.49 17.13
CA TYR A 577 13.70 -21.38 17.63
C TYR A 577 13.41 -20.11 16.82
N PRO A 578 13.07 -18.98 17.46
CA PRO A 578 12.91 -17.71 16.77
C PRO A 578 14.19 -17.32 16.05
N ILE A 579 14.06 -16.93 14.76
CA ILE A 579 15.16 -16.44 13.93
C ILE A 579 15.07 -14.92 13.90
N LEU A 580 16.03 -14.24 14.51
CA LEU A 580 15.98 -12.81 14.78
C LEU A 580 16.93 -12.05 13.86
N CYS A 581 16.46 -10.92 13.31
CA CYS A 581 17.24 -10.04 12.47
C CYS A 581 17.26 -8.61 13.06
N THR A 582 18.42 -7.98 13.10
CA THR A 582 18.55 -6.54 13.45
C THR A 582 18.26 -5.64 12.25
N GLU A 583 18.38 -6.14 11.03
CA GLU A 583 18.02 -5.43 9.81
C GLU A 583 16.62 -5.83 9.32
N PRO A 584 15.67 -4.89 9.21
CA PRO A 584 14.30 -5.19 8.74
C PRO A 584 14.26 -5.80 7.34
N SER A 585 15.20 -5.42 6.48
CA SER A 585 15.33 -5.98 5.14
C SER A 585 15.70 -7.46 5.16
N ALA A 586 16.49 -7.91 6.13
CA ALA A 586 16.81 -9.33 6.31
C ALA A 586 15.59 -10.12 6.80
N ALA A 587 14.90 -9.60 7.82
CA ALA A 587 13.66 -10.21 8.31
C ALA A 587 12.62 -10.34 7.20
N LEU A 588 12.40 -9.27 6.42
CA LEU A 588 11.47 -9.28 5.28
C LEU A 588 11.90 -10.29 4.20
N CYS A 589 13.21 -10.39 3.92
CA CYS A 589 13.73 -11.33 2.95
C CYS A 589 13.44 -12.78 3.36
N LEU A 590 13.71 -13.13 4.61
CA LEU A 590 13.44 -14.47 5.13
C LEU A 590 11.93 -14.79 5.18
N THR A 591 11.09 -13.82 5.57
CA THR A 591 9.64 -14.04 5.77
C THR A 591 8.83 -14.00 4.48
N ARG A 592 9.23 -13.20 3.48
CA ARG A 592 8.43 -12.96 2.27
C ARG A 592 9.12 -13.37 0.98
N GLU A 593 10.40 -13.01 0.83
CA GLU A 593 11.09 -13.24 -0.45
C GLU A 593 11.55 -14.69 -0.61
N TYR A 594 12.01 -15.37 0.44
CA TYR A 594 12.43 -16.78 0.35
C TYR A 594 11.28 -17.70 -0.05
N PRO A 595 10.08 -17.64 0.58
CA PRO A 595 8.93 -18.41 0.10
C PRO A 595 8.55 -18.09 -1.35
N ALA A 596 8.56 -16.82 -1.74
CA ALA A 596 8.22 -16.42 -3.09
C ALA A 596 9.25 -16.86 -4.15
N LEU A 597 10.54 -16.92 -3.76
CA LEU A 597 11.66 -17.22 -4.67
C LEU A 597 11.89 -18.73 -4.83
N ILE A 598 11.73 -19.50 -3.74
CA ILE A 598 12.07 -20.93 -3.68
C ILE A 598 10.81 -21.80 -3.80
N GLY A 599 9.70 -21.41 -3.16
CA GLY A 599 8.44 -22.14 -3.21
C GLY A 599 8.42 -23.47 -2.44
N SER A 600 9.43 -23.74 -1.61
CA SER A 600 9.54 -25.00 -0.85
C SER A 600 8.94 -24.89 0.55
N GLU A 601 8.61 -26.04 1.14
CA GLU A 601 8.12 -26.14 2.52
C GLU A 601 9.16 -25.62 3.52
N GLU A 602 10.44 -25.91 3.29
CA GLU A 602 11.53 -25.44 4.16
C GLU A 602 11.60 -23.92 4.20
N ALA A 603 11.38 -23.25 3.07
CA ALA A 603 11.32 -21.79 3.03
C ALA A 603 10.15 -21.24 3.87
N GLN A 604 9.01 -21.91 3.87
CA GLN A 604 7.86 -21.55 4.68
C GLN A 604 8.10 -21.78 6.18
N VAL A 605 8.72 -22.91 6.54
CA VAL A 605 9.09 -23.23 7.93
C VAL A 605 10.06 -22.20 8.50
N VAL A 606 11.09 -21.81 7.75
CA VAL A 606 12.04 -20.77 8.15
C VAL A 606 11.33 -19.40 8.24
N ALA A 607 10.49 -19.07 7.27
CA ALA A 607 9.73 -17.81 7.25
C ALA A 607 8.81 -17.66 8.47
N ALA A 608 8.20 -18.75 8.93
CA ALA A 608 7.31 -18.74 10.11
C ALA A 608 8.05 -18.46 11.42
N GLN A 609 9.36 -18.70 11.50
CA GLN A 609 10.17 -18.43 12.69
C GLN A 609 10.97 -17.13 12.59
N ALA A 610 11.07 -16.53 11.39
CA ALA A 610 11.85 -15.32 11.17
C ALA A 610 11.08 -14.04 11.56
N GLN A 611 11.74 -13.14 12.29
CA GLN A 611 11.16 -11.86 12.70
C GLN A 611 12.24 -10.81 12.96
N ASP A 612 11.84 -9.54 13.03
CA ASP A 612 12.73 -8.45 13.42
C ASP A 612 12.96 -8.43 14.95
N ALA A 613 14.11 -7.88 15.33
CA ALA A 613 14.54 -7.80 16.74
C ALA A 613 13.56 -7.02 17.63
N GLY A 614 12.96 -5.95 17.09
CA GLY A 614 12.01 -5.12 17.83
C GLY A 614 10.73 -5.86 18.17
N SER A 615 10.14 -6.54 17.20
CA SER A 615 8.91 -7.32 17.39
C SER A 615 9.11 -8.43 18.43
N PHE A 616 10.24 -9.12 18.39
CA PHE A 616 10.58 -10.14 19.37
C PHE A 616 10.69 -9.57 20.80
N LEU A 617 11.45 -8.49 20.97
CA LEU A 617 11.64 -7.86 22.29
C LEU A 617 10.33 -7.26 22.83
N LEU A 618 9.46 -6.73 21.97
CA LEU A 618 8.15 -6.24 22.36
C LEU A 618 7.21 -7.37 22.81
N ASP A 619 7.25 -8.52 22.14
CA ASP A 619 6.51 -9.71 22.59
C ASP A 619 6.99 -10.16 23.99
N LEU A 620 8.29 -10.18 24.22
CA LEU A 620 8.84 -10.46 25.56
C LEU A 620 8.33 -9.46 26.60
N HIS A 621 8.27 -8.17 26.24
CA HIS A 621 7.75 -7.15 27.13
C HIS A 621 6.26 -7.38 27.46
N ARG A 622 5.43 -7.64 26.44
CA ARG A 622 3.99 -7.92 26.61
C ARG A 622 3.74 -9.15 27.48
N ARG A 623 4.62 -10.13 27.41
CA ARG A 623 4.58 -11.35 28.21
C ARG A 623 5.22 -11.21 29.60
N GLY A 624 5.74 -10.04 29.94
CA GLY A 624 6.39 -9.77 31.22
C GLY A 624 7.77 -10.43 31.39
N LEU A 625 8.39 -10.88 30.29
CA LEU A 625 9.68 -11.61 30.30
C LEU A 625 10.86 -10.68 30.01
N LEU A 626 10.65 -9.47 29.51
CA LEU A 626 11.71 -8.50 29.29
C LEU A 626 12.13 -7.87 30.63
N LYS A 627 13.41 -7.92 30.93
CA LYS A 627 13.99 -7.19 32.07
C LYS A 627 13.86 -5.69 31.87
N LYS A 628 13.52 -4.97 32.95
CA LYS A 628 13.32 -3.51 32.96
C LYS A 628 14.33 -2.78 33.85
N ASP A 629 15.45 -3.39 34.12
CA ASP A 629 16.56 -2.85 34.91
C ASP A 629 17.37 -1.79 34.11
N PHE A 630 16.65 -0.90 33.43
CA PHE A 630 17.23 0.17 32.65
C PHE A 630 17.83 1.28 33.53
N THR A 631 19.05 1.70 33.19
CA THR A 631 19.63 2.95 33.68
C THR A 631 19.09 4.14 32.89
N PRO A 632 18.87 5.30 33.51
CA PRO A 632 18.39 6.49 32.83
C PRO A 632 19.31 6.94 31.68
N LEU A 633 18.71 7.27 30.54
CA LEU A 633 19.41 7.89 29.40
C LEU A 633 18.85 9.30 29.13
N PRO A 634 19.38 10.35 29.78
CA PRO A 634 18.90 11.72 29.60
C PRO A 634 19.29 12.25 28.23
N MET A 635 18.54 11.91 27.20
CA MET A 635 18.73 12.37 25.83
C MET A 635 17.43 12.36 25.04
N LYS A 636 17.37 13.16 23.98
CA LYS A 636 16.26 13.23 23.05
C LYS A 636 16.68 12.69 21.69
N VAL A 637 15.94 11.73 21.16
CA VAL A 637 16.21 11.09 19.87
C VAL A 637 15.04 11.25 18.91
N ALA A 638 15.34 11.36 17.61
CA ALA A 638 14.37 11.47 16.53
C ALA A 638 14.17 10.11 15.88
N TRP A 639 12.95 9.57 15.94
CA TRP A 639 12.63 8.25 15.41
C TRP A 639 12.06 8.34 13.99
N HIS A 640 12.63 7.54 13.08
CA HIS A 640 12.07 7.27 11.74
C HIS A 640 11.73 5.79 11.57
N THR A 641 10.47 5.49 11.21
CA THR A 641 10.02 4.13 10.95
C THR A 641 10.40 3.68 9.53
N PRO A 642 11.25 2.65 9.38
CA PRO A 642 11.62 2.14 8.05
C PRO A 642 10.45 1.45 7.34
N CYS A 643 10.44 1.53 6.01
CA CYS A 643 9.40 0.91 5.18
C CYS A 643 9.27 -0.61 5.40
N HIS A 644 10.37 -1.33 5.60
CA HIS A 644 10.34 -2.78 5.82
C HIS A 644 9.81 -3.16 7.21
N ILE A 645 9.94 -2.31 8.23
CA ILE A 645 9.24 -2.52 9.51
C ILE A 645 7.73 -2.40 9.30
N ARG A 646 7.26 -1.38 8.58
CA ARG A 646 5.83 -1.26 8.25
C ARG A 646 5.30 -2.46 7.46
N ALA A 647 6.13 -3.04 6.59
CA ALA A 647 5.78 -4.23 5.82
C ALA A 647 5.72 -5.52 6.65
N LEU A 648 6.50 -5.62 7.71
CA LEU A 648 6.50 -6.74 8.65
C LEU A 648 5.41 -6.63 9.69
N SER A 649 5.19 -5.42 10.21
CA SER A 649 4.27 -5.13 11.30
C SER A 649 3.64 -3.74 11.08
N ARG A 650 2.32 -3.60 11.27
CA ARG A 650 1.65 -2.30 11.15
C ARG A 650 2.11 -1.29 12.22
N GLU A 651 2.58 -1.78 13.36
CA GLU A 651 3.09 -0.96 14.45
C GLU A 651 4.59 -1.15 14.62
N ALA A 652 5.35 -0.05 14.73
CA ALA A 652 6.76 -0.09 15.04
C ALA A 652 6.96 -0.47 16.52
N ALA A 653 7.70 -1.56 16.75
CA ALA A 653 7.93 -2.08 18.09
C ALA A 653 8.97 -1.27 18.89
N MET A 654 10.02 -0.80 18.21
CA MET A 654 11.14 -0.13 18.88
C MET A 654 10.78 1.17 19.59
N PRO A 655 9.92 2.07 19.08
CA PRO A 655 9.52 3.25 19.84
C PRO A 655 8.85 2.90 21.17
N GLN A 656 8.02 1.84 21.19
CA GLN A 656 7.36 1.39 22.42
C GLN A 656 8.39 0.87 23.43
N LEU A 657 9.39 0.11 23.00
CA LEU A 657 10.46 -0.39 23.86
C LEU A 657 11.37 0.73 24.39
N LEU A 658 11.74 1.67 23.55
CA LEU A 658 12.61 2.79 23.93
C LEU A 658 11.92 3.72 24.95
N ARG A 659 10.58 3.88 24.90
CA ARG A 659 9.83 4.64 25.92
C ARG A 659 9.85 4.01 27.32
N LEU A 660 10.28 2.75 27.45
CA LEU A 660 10.49 2.12 28.75
C LEU A 660 11.77 2.59 29.44
N ILE A 661 12.71 3.21 28.69
CA ILE A 661 13.98 3.69 29.22
C ILE A 661 13.76 5.03 29.93
N PRO A 662 14.08 5.13 31.24
CA PRO A 662 13.89 6.39 31.96
C PRO A 662 14.67 7.55 31.32
N GLN A 663 14.05 8.74 31.30
CA GLN A 663 14.63 10.00 30.78
C GLN A 663 15.03 10.00 29.29
N LEU A 664 14.66 8.96 28.51
CA LEU A 664 14.82 8.97 27.07
C LEU A 664 13.55 9.56 26.43
N GLU A 665 13.72 10.68 25.75
CA GLU A 665 12.65 11.32 24.99
C GLU A 665 12.72 10.91 23.52
N ILE A 666 11.55 10.52 22.94
CA ILE A 666 11.45 10.09 21.55
C ILE A 666 10.51 11.01 20.81
N THR A 667 11.02 11.67 19.79
CA THR A 667 10.23 12.45 18.84
C THR A 667 10.07 11.63 17.57
N GLU A 668 8.87 11.06 17.35
CA GLU A 668 8.56 10.35 16.12
C GLU A 668 8.23 11.34 15.00
N PHE A 669 8.74 11.07 13.80
CA PHE A 669 8.38 11.82 12.61
C PHE A 669 8.09 10.89 11.43
N GLU A 670 6.95 11.13 10.78
CA GLU A 670 6.54 10.41 9.59
C GLU A 670 6.65 11.33 8.37
N LYS A 671 7.71 11.15 7.59
CA LYS A 671 7.99 11.93 6.38
C LYS A 671 8.21 11.05 5.14
N GLY A 672 7.58 9.88 5.13
CA GLY A 672 7.67 8.93 4.03
C GLY A 672 9.03 8.20 3.95
N CYS A 673 9.49 7.92 2.75
CA CYS A 673 10.70 7.13 2.50
C CYS A 673 11.97 8.00 2.60
N THR A 674 13.06 7.44 3.16
CA THR A 674 14.39 8.09 3.14
C THR A 674 14.98 8.21 1.73
N GLY A 675 14.48 7.44 0.75
CA GLY A 675 14.98 7.43 -0.63
C GLY A 675 16.24 6.59 -0.86
N MET A 676 16.84 6.02 0.17
CA MET A 676 18.04 5.20 0.02
C MET A 676 17.76 3.85 -0.63
N ALA A 677 16.70 3.18 -0.19
CA ALA A 677 16.20 1.92 -0.75
C ALA A 677 17.30 0.87 -1.00
N GLY A 678 17.98 0.47 0.06
CA GLY A 678 19.09 -0.49 -0.02
C GLY A 678 20.25 0.04 -0.86
N THR A 679 20.45 -0.53 -2.04
CA THR A 679 21.53 -0.15 -2.96
C THR A 679 21.14 0.89 -4.01
N PHE A 680 19.86 1.21 -4.17
CA PHE A 680 19.37 2.17 -5.18
C PHE A 680 20.07 3.53 -5.08
N GLY A 681 20.08 4.13 -3.87
CA GLY A 681 20.69 5.44 -3.64
C GLY A 681 22.22 5.43 -3.66
N LEU A 682 22.87 4.27 -3.79
CA LEU A 682 24.32 4.18 -4.00
C LEU A 682 24.69 4.44 -5.46
N ALA A 683 23.83 4.12 -6.42
CA ALA A 683 24.11 4.30 -7.83
C ALA A 683 24.11 5.78 -8.22
N ALA A 684 25.11 6.21 -9.01
CA ALA A 684 25.28 7.60 -9.42
C ALA A 684 24.08 8.11 -10.24
N GLU A 685 23.53 7.28 -11.10
CA GLU A 685 22.33 7.57 -11.90
C GLU A 685 21.08 7.85 -11.04
N ASN A 686 21.00 7.24 -9.85
CA ASN A 686 19.86 7.33 -8.95
C ASN A 686 20.05 8.33 -7.80
N PHE A 687 21.27 8.87 -7.62
CA PHE A 687 21.63 9.65 -6.45
C PHE A 687 20.74 10.89 -6.26
N SER A 688 20.50 11.66 -7.33
CA SER A 688 19.64 12.85 -7.29
C SER A 688 18.19 12.51 -6.97
N THR A 689 17.65 11.43 -7.56
CA THR A 689 16.30 10.93 -7.30
C THR A 689 16.17 10.43 -5.86
N SER A 690 17.19 9.72 -5.36
CA SER A 690 17.27 9.28 -3.95
C SER A 690 17.19 10.45 -2.97
N LEU A 691 17.93 11.54 -3.23
CA LEU A 691 17.88 12.75 -2.39
C LEU A 691 16.53 13.47 -2.47
N ARG A 692 15.93 13.58 -3.65
CA ARG A 692 14.60 14.20 -3.80
C ARG A 692 13.53 13.43 -3.02
N ILE A 693 13.49 12.11 -3.16
CA ILE A 693 12.53 11.27 -2.43
C ILE A 693 12.71 11.39 -0.92
N GLY A 694 13.96 11.44 -0.45
CA GLY A 694 14.30 11.57 0.97
C GLY A 694 14.32 13.01 1.50
N SER A 695 13.96 14.01 0.70
CA SER A 695 14.15 15.44 1.04
C SER A 695 13.46 15.84 2.34
N ASP A 696 12.24 15.33 2.59
CA ASP A 696 11.50 15.69 3.80
C ASP A 696 12.10 15.07 5.05
N VAL A 697 12.59 13.82 4.96
CA VAL A 697 13.34 13.18 6.06
C VAL A 697 14.63 13.92 6.34
N ILE A 698 15.40 14.26 5.29
CA ILE A 698 16.66 15.00 5.43
C ILE A 698 16.43 16.37 6.06
N ARG A 699 15.42 17.11 5.61
CA ARG A 699 15.06 18.43 6.16
C ARG A 699 14.65 18.32 7.62
N THR A 700 13.86 17.33 7.97
CA THR A 700 13.48 17.07 9.37
C THR A 700 14.71 16.81 10.23
N MET A 701 15.64 15.96 9.76
CA MET A 701 16.90 15.68 10.47
C MET A 701 17.81 16.90 10.65
N GLN A 702 17.69 17.91 9.79
CA GLN A 702 18.44 19.17 9.90
C GLN A 702 17.85 20.13 10.94
N THR A 703 16.55 20.05 11.21
CA THR A 703 15.82 21.04 12.01
C THR A 703 15.28 20.50 13.33
N ILE A 704 15.24 19.16 13.50
CA ILE A 704 14.67 18.53 14.67
C ILE A 704 15.55 18.77 15.92
N ASP A 705 14.89 19.08 17.03
CA ASP A 705 15.56 19.19 18.34
C ASP A 705 15.79 17.79 18.92
N ALA A 706 16.90 17.18 18.53
CA ALA A 706 17.33 15.86 19.00
C ALA A 706 18.85 15.74 18.93
N VAL A 707 19.45 14.95 19.83
CA VAL A 707 20.91 14.71 19.82
C VAL A 707 21.32 13.66 18.79
N ALA A 708 20.38 12.79 18.40
CA ALA A 708 20.61 11.78 17.37
C ALA A 708 19.30 11.35 16.69
N GLY A 709 19.40 10.93 15.43
CA GLY A 709 18.36 10.16 14.77
C GLY A 709 18.43 8.68 15.12
N THR A 710 17.31 7.98 15.11
CA THR A 710 17.29 6.53 15.35
C THR A 710 16.30 5.82 14.40
N THR A 711 16.70 4.67 13.92
CA THR A 711 15.91 3.81 13.04
C THR A 711 16.55 2.41 12.97
N ASP A 712 15.75 1.38 12.76
CA ASP A 712 16.22 -0.02 12.65
C ASP A 712 17.00 -0.32 11.36
N CYS A 713 16.88 0.50 10.34
CA CYS A 713 17.42 0.22 9.01
C CYS A 713 18.75 0.98 8.78
N SER A 714 19.83 0.26 8.56
CA SER A 714 21.15 0.85 8.28
C SER A 714 21.18 1.66 6.98
N ALA A 715 20.44 1.27 5.94
CA ALA A 715 20.31 2.06 4.72
C ALA A 715 19.57 3.40 4.98
N CYS A 716 18.52 3.40 5.80
CA CYS A 716 17.86 4.63 6.21
C CYS A 716 18.79 5.53 7.01
N ARG A 717 19.60 4.97 7.92
CA ARG A 717 20.61 5.71 8.68
C ARG A 717 21.61 6.44 7.77
N MET A 718 22.12 5.76 6.73
CA MET A 718 23.01 6.38 5.74
C MET A 718 22.40 7.62 5.08
N GLN A 719 21.12 7.57 4.72
CA GLN A 719 20.44 8.71 4.10
C GLN A 719 20.17 9.84 5.10
N MET A 720 19.75 9.48 6.32
CA MET A 720 19.53 10.47 7.39
C MET A 720 20.81 11.25 7.71
N GLU A 721 21.97 10.61 7.64
CA GLU A 721 23.29 11.25 7.86
C GLU A 721 23.85 11.97 6.64
N GLN A 722 23.30 11.78 5.44
CA GLN A 722 23.90 12.29 4.18
C GLN A 722 24.10 13.82 4.20
N GLN A 723 23.13 14.55 4.74
CA GLN A 723 23.12 16.01 4.81
C GLN A 723 22.75 16.55 6.22
N ALA A 724 22.57 15.67 7.21
CA ALA A 724 22.25 16.06 8.56
C ALA A 724 23.50 16.42 9.37
N THR A 725 23.30 17.20 10.41
CA THR A 725 24.32 17.61 11.37
C THR A 725 24.38 16.69 12.59
N ILE A 726 23.30 15.98 12.87
CA ILE A 726 23.22 15.04 13.99
C ILE A 726 23.49 13.60 13.50
N PRO A 727 24.16 12.78 14.35
CA PRO A 727 24.44 11.39 14.03
C PRO A 727 23.17 10.53 14.08
N THR A 728 23.24 9.30 13.58
CA THR A 728 22.20 8.30 13.78
C THR A 728 22.72 7.11 14.60
N ILE A 729 21.83 6.48 15.35
CA ILE A 729 22.13 5.30 16.15
C ILE A 729 21.05 4.24 15.95
N HIS A 730 21.44 2.97 15.92
CA HIS A 730 20.50 1.87 15.88
C HIS A 730 19.82 1.69 17.26
N PRO A 731 18.50 1.50 17.37
CA PRO A 731 17.78 1.45 18.65
C PRO A 731 18.25 0.31 19.57
N ILE A 732 18.71 -0.81 19.06
CA ILE A 732 19.32 -1.89 19.86
C ILE A 732 20.54 -1.41 20.65
N LYS A 733 21.34 -0.46 20.11
CA LYS A 733 22.46 0.12 20.86
C LYS A 733 21.97 0.98 22.03
N LEU A 734 20.86 1.71 21.86
CA LEU A 734 20.25 2.47 22.95
C LEU A 734 19.75 1.55 24.07
N LEU A 735 19.12 0.42 23.72
CA LEU A 735 18.73 -0.60 24.71
C LEU A 735 19.98 -1.16 25.43
N ALA A 736 21.05 -1.47 24.69
CA ALA A 736 22.29 -1.97 25.29
C ALA A 736 22.92 -0.92 26.23
N PHE A 737 22.84 0.39 25.91
CA PHE A 737 23.29 1.47 26.79
C PHE A 737 22.44 1.51 28.07
N ALA A 738 21.13 1.47 27.94
CA ALA A 738 20.22 1.47 29.08
C ALA A 738 20.42 0.28 30.03
N TYR A 739 20.85 -0.87 29.51
CA TYR A 739 21.24 -2.02 30.32
C TYR A 739 22.70 -1.94 30.85
N GLY A 740 23.46 -0.92 30.52
CA GLY A 740 24.87 -0.80 30.89
C GLY A 740 25.80 -1.81 30.24
N LEU A 741 25.39 -2.45 29.13
CA LEU A 741 26.10 -3.56 28.50
C LEU A 741 27.27 -3.11 27.61
N MET A 742 27.28 -1.86 27.15
CA MET A 742 28.26 -1.32 26.19
C MET A 742 28.82 0.05 26.64
N PRO A 743 29.41 0.16 27.86
CA PRO A 743 29.74 1.48 28.44
C PRO A 743 30.79 2.27 27.64
N ARG A 744 31.76 1.57 27.02
CA ARG A 744 32.77 2.22 26.16
C ARG A 744 32.15 2.82 24.88
N LEU A 745 31.22 2.16 24.28
CA LEU A 745 30.52 2.62 23.10
C LEU A 745 29.60 3.78 23.44
N GLU A 746 28.88 3.70 24.57
CA GLU A 746 28.04 4.77 25.08
C GLU A 746 28.86 6.04 25.36
N GLN A 747 29.99 5.92 26.05
CA GLN A 747 30.89 7.06 26.33
C GLN A 747 31.41 7.70 25.04
N ARG A 748 31.78 6.88 24.05
CA ARG A 748 32.20 7.38 22.72
C ARG A 748 31.06 8.12 22.03
N PHE A 749 29.84 7.60 22.09
CA PHE A 749 28.66 8.27 21.54
C PHE A 749 28.37 9.60 22.20
N ARG A 750 28.42 9.68 23.53
CA ARG A 750 28.19 10.92 24.28
C ARG A 750 29.26 12.00 24.02
N ASN A 751 30.51 11.59 23.86
CA ASN A 751 31.64 12.53 23.71
C ASN A 751 31.85 13.02 22.26
N GLN A 752 31.34 12.31 21.28
CA GLN A 752 31.49 12.64 19.85
C GLN A 752 30.18 12.44 19.08
N PRO A 753 29.12 13.23 19.37
CA PRO A 753 27.83 13.03 18.73
C PRO A 753 27.85 13.15 17.19
N ALA A 754 28.78 13.94 16.65
CA ALA A 754 28.93 14.15 15.20
C ALA A 754 29.75 13.06 14.48
N GLY A 755 30.35 12.11 15.20
CA GLY A 755 31.32 11.14 14.65
C GLY A 755 30.85 9.71 14.56
N LEU A 756 29.62 9.39 14.95
CA LEU A 756 29.07 8.06 14.81
C LEU A 756 28.37 7.90 13.46
N SER A 757 29.12 8.06 12.38
CA SER A 757 28.78 7.38 11.13
C SER A 757 28.70 5.87 11.38
N LEU A 758 28.09 5.13 10.48
CA LEU A 758 27.97 3.67 10.46
C LEU A 758 29.32 2.90 10.62
N SER A 759 30.24 3.38 11.41
CA SER A 759 31.57 2.76 11.63
C SER A 759 31.80 2.48 13.11
#